data_13e518c1320830a221f6e11333c756b8
#
_entry.id   13e518c1320830a221f6e11333c756b8
#
_cell.length_a   1.000
_cell.length_b   1.000
_cell.length_c   1.000
_cell.angle_alpha   90.00
_cell.angle_beta   90.00
_cell.angle_gamma   90.00
#
_symmetry.space_group_name_H-M   'P 1'
#
loop_
_entity.id
_entity.type
_entity.pdbx_description
1 polymer ?
#
loop_
_entity_poly.entity_id
_entity_poly.type
_entity_poly.pdbx_seq_one_letter_code
_entity_poly.pdbx_strand_id
1 'polypeptide(L)'
;MHTPGAWKSWRTRGAIAAVTWAASIMPGLAADPAPAAALAAGEPLRSIAAILALHPAEIDAQPKAVVRGVVTSSRVGALAIQDGDSPITVAGFGRVEADDGSSPTIERGMIVEIEGHVVAAGFSPAIAGRRTRIVGRGPVPPPVPVAPGRLARGGDMSRWVTAQGVVRGISERATGLDHAVPMLILDVGDQPLTVTWLVTDPQFEPQRLIDAEVRVTGLASALRNSRGQLVTPTITVDDPEDVEILTPPPADPFAGEIAPLDALGRFVGEQRSAHRIRTEGVVSYAAPGLIFLQDPHAAVRIDLATAVEPPLAPGDRVQVAGFLDMGRSIAGLSFAVARRVGSGPAPEPEPLAVAEIARVADAFRKQTWITEPGSYDGRLVRCTGVVEALEKTPAGLTATLSSAGGQWFATLAQGPSAAALPQLAVGSTVAVAGILRLDLDAARINGLIVDHPTMSRITLLARDAADIEVVRAAPWWTPRRLGVAVLSLAGAAAALAAWSVTLGREVRRQTGRAVAEATARQRAKDEYDVAIRERSRIAANLHDTLLQSLAGAVLQLDVCRRSLAGSRVTEAGDQLDVAKRMVKHAAADLRSSVWALRTALAAGRSFTQSLRELVDHLNVERSVQEQPERVRLQFTGAAFPLPRFVAGNLLLVVQEAVRNALHHAEATAIDVAVRFDAVGREVEVRVRDDGRGFEWGRQRGTAQGHFGLQGMKERVESLRGRLTIDTAPGRGTTVTARVTAPPHDAIAEDREAGDDRADADGAVRVARDDFAGGIEARDLDRVFPRGDSTRHGVRRESGEK
;
A
#
# COMPACT_ATOMS: atom_id res chain seq x y z
N MET A 1 -8.31 -46.66 30.85
CA MET A 1 -9.49 -47.42 31.30
C MET A 1 -10.41 -46.47 32.03
N HIS A 2 -11.63 -46.41 31.62
CA HIS A 2 -12.88 -45.78 32.05
C HIS A 2 -13.32 -44.50 31.32
N THR A 3 -14.37 -44.75 30.65
CA THR A 3 -15.16 -44.00 29.69
C THR A 3 -16.11 -42.97 30.34
N PRO A 4 -16.74 -42.12 29.53
CA PRO A 4 -17.45 -40.91 29.96
C PRO A 4 -18.93 -41.15 30.28
N GLY A 5 -19.44 -40.40 31.23
CA GLY A 5 -20.84 -40.43 31.68
C GLY A 5 -21.63 -39.27 31.12
N ALA A 6 -22.77 -39.62 30.58
CA ALA A 6 -23.78 -38.85 29.92
C ALA A 6 -24.45 -37.76 30.78
N TRP A 7 -24.72 -36.59 30.23
CA TRP A 7 -25.63 -35.61 30.78
C TRP A 7 -27.02 -35.81 30.21
N LYS A 8 -27.94 -36.18 31.06
CA LYS A 8 -29.39 -36.33 30.80
C LYS A 8 -30.10 -34.99 30.99
N SER A 9 -30.87 -34.69 30.00
CA SER A 9 -31.90 -33.66 29.97
C SER A 9 -32.91 -33.74 31.10
N TRP A 10 -33.23 -32.62 31.76
CA TRP A 10 -34.43 -32.47 32.60
C TRP A 10 -35.35 -31.46 31.92
N ARG A 11 -36.38 -32.01 31.28
CA ARG A 11 -37.64 -31.27 31.01
C ARG A 11 -38.56 -31.57 32.18
N THR A 12 -38.96 -30.54 32.92
CA THR A 12 -40.18 -30.64 33.77
C THR A 12 -41.12 -29.49 33.41
N ARG A 13 -42.28 -29.91 32.99
CA ARG A 13 -43.49 -29.09 32.84
C ARG A 13 -43.96 -28.66 34.23
N GLY A 14 -44.13 -27.36 34.46
CA GLY A 14 -44.76 -26.82 35.68
C GLY A 14 -45.92 -25.89 35.29
N ALA A 15 -47.05 -26.18 35.78
CA ALA A 15 -48.34 -25.61 35.50
C ALA A 15 -48.46 -24.11 35.82
N ILE A 16 -49.11 -23.38 34.94
CA ILE A 16 -49.59 -22.01 35.15
C ILE A 16 -50.75 -22.07 36.12
N ALA A 17 -50.55 -21.56 37.34
CA ALA A 17 -51.66 -21.27 38.27
C ALA A 17 -52.04 -19.79 38.09
N ALA A 18 -53.16 -19.55 37.49
CA ALA A 18 -53.81 -18.24 37.41
C ALA A 18 -54.30 -17.86 38.81
N VAL A 19 -53.68 -16.84 39.39
CA VAL A 19 -54.29 -16.15 40.59
C VAL A 19 -54.96 -14.89 40.09
N THR A 20 -56.28 -15.00 39.97
CA THR A 20 -57.22 -13.88 39.84
C THR A 20 -57.36 -13.20 41.19
N TRP A 21 -56.79 -12.00 41.35
CA TRP A 21 -57.11 -11.09 42.45
C TRP A 21 -58.11 -10.04 41.99
N ALA A 22 -59.27 -10.00 42.70
CA ALA A 22 -60.32 -9.05 42.47
C ALA A 22 -59.85 -7.61 42.75
N ALA A 23 -59.95 -6.77 41.74
CA ALA A 23 -59.78 -5.34 41.89
C ALA A 23 -60.99 -4.73 42.59
N SER A 24 -60.86 -4.24 43.81
CA SER A 24 -61.74 -3.33 44.46
C SER A 24 -61.74 -1.97 43.86
N ILE A 25 -62.82 -1.54 43.34
CA ILE A 25 -63.13 -0.29 42.69
C ILE A 25 -62.88 0.89 43.66
N MET A 26 -61.95 1.77 43.40
CA MET A 26 -61.97 3.18 43.82
C MET A 26 -62.22 4.05 42.56
N PRO A 27 -63.15 5.00 42.59
CA PRO A 27 -63.42 5.86 41.46
C PRO A 27 -62.49 7.07 41.49
N GLY A 28 -61.85 7.34 40.36
CA GLY A 28 -61.44 8.67 40.04
C GLY A 28 -59.87 8.97 39.98
N LEU A 29 -59.16 8.26 39.16
CA LEU A 29 -58.00 8.79 38.48
C LEU A 29 -58.04 8.15 37.10
N ALA A 30 -58.22 8.98 36.06
CA ALA A 30 -58.14 8.52 34.68
C ALA A 30 -56.72 8.08 34.47
N ALA A 31 -56.53 6.76 34.30
CA ALA A 31 -55.20 6.24 33.90
C ALA A 31 -54.83 6.90 32.56
N ASP A 32 -53.66 7.54 32.52
CA ASP A 32 -53.13 8.04 31.27
C ASP A 32 -53.08 6.90 30.23
N PRO A 33 -53.51 7.15 28.99
CA PRO A 33 -53.46 6.14 27.95
C PRO A 33 -52.02 5.61 27.82
N ALA A 34 -51.89 4.30 27.58
CA ALA A 34 -50.58 3.70 27.39
C ALA A 34 -49.77 4.48 26.34
N PRO A 35 -48.46 4.73 26.53
CA PRO A 35 -47.68 5.62 25.68
C PRO A 35 -47.78 5.27 24.19
N ALA A 36 -47.86 4.01 23.83
CA ALA A 36 -48.05 3.57 22.45
C ALA A 36 -49.39 4.00 21.82
N ALA A 37 -50.47 4.10 22.61
CA ALA A 37 -51.78 4.56 22.12
C ALA A 37 -51.76 6.09 21.87
N ALA A 38 -51.14 6.87 22.75
CA ALA A 38 -51.02 8.32 22.58
C ALA A 38 -50.12 8.67 21.34
N LEU A 39 -49.02 7.93 21.12
CA LEU A 39 -48.16 8.08 19.95
C LEU A 39 -48.92 7.78 18.64
N ALA A 40 -49.72 6.72 18.62
CA ALA A 40 -50.52 6.35 17.45
C ALA A 40 -51.62 7.38 17.14
N ALA A 41 -52.17 8.05 18.16
CA ALA A 41 -53.17 9.10 18.01
C ALA A 41 -52.57 10.49 17.69
N GLY A 42 -51.24 10.68 17.76
CA GLY A 42 -50.58 11.98 17.61
C GLY A 42 -50.82 12.96 18.77
N GLU A 43 -51.32 12.43 19.91
CA GLU A 43 -51.57 13.19 21.11
C GLU A 43 -50.28 13.48 21.90
N PRO A 44 -50.16 14.61 22.60
CA PRO A 44 -48.96 14.88 23.38
C PRO A 44 -48.91 13.96 24.61
N LEU A 45 -47.71 13.46 24.89
CA LEU A 45 -47.43 12.68 26.10
C LEU A 45 -47.51 13.61 27.32
N ARG A 46 -48.32 13.16 28.34
CA ARG A 46 -48.59 13.99 29.53
C ARG A 46 -47.92 13.49 30.80
N SER A 47 -47.31 12.31 30.76
CA SER A 47 -46.62 11.72 31.93
C SER A 47 -45.15 11.61 31.67
N ILE A 48 -44.32 12.08 32.62
CA ILE A 48 -42.85 11.93 32.57
C ILE A 48 -42.48 10.44 32.60
N ALA A 49 -43.15 9.63 33.39
CA ALA A 49 -42.92 8.20 33.44
C ALA A 49 -43.16 7.53 32.07
N ALA A 50 -44.19 7.94 31.33
CA ALA A 50 -44.45 7.45 29.99
C ALA A 50 -43.34 7.83 29.00
N ILE A 51 -42.76 9.04 29.10
CA ILE A 51 -41.64 9.48 28.30
C ILE A 51 -40.37 8.67 28.60
N LEU A 52 -40.11 8.41 29.88
CA LEU A 52 -38.94 7.63 30.31
C LEU A 52 -39.02 6.14 29.89
N ALA A 53 -40.21 5.64 29.58
CA ALA A 53 -40.44 4.27 29.12
C ALA A 53 -40.38 4.11 27.58
N LEU A 54 -40.18 5.21 26.81
CA LEU A 54 -40.12 5.16 25.35
C LEU A 54 -38.91 4.38 24.86
N HIS A 55 -39.12 3.62 23.78
CA HIS A 55 -38.03 2.99 23.07
C HIS A 55 -37.22 4.03 22.25
N PRO A 56 -35.93 3.89 22.05
CA PRO A 56 -35.11 4.83 21.27
C PRO A 56 -35.71 5.23 19.91
N ALA A 57 -36.28 4.29 19.16
CA ALA A 57 -36.93 4.57 17.88
C ALA A 57 -38.19 5.47 18.01
N GLU A 58 -38.88 5.42 19.15
CA GLU A 58 -40.01 6.30 19.44
C GLU A 58 -39.54 7.70 19.81
N ILE A 59 -38.38 7.83 20.45
CA ILE A 59 -37.74 9.12 20.77
C ILE A 59 -37.28 9.81 19.50
N ASP A 60 -36.77 9.05 18.53
CA ASP A 60 -36.32 9.57 17.24
C ASP A 60 -37.47 10.22 16.42
N ALA A 61 -38.69 9.79 16.65
CA ALA A 61 -39.90 10.40 16.07
C ALA A 61 -40.24 11.76 16.70
N GLN A 62 -39.53 12.19 17.77
CA GLN A 62 -39.70 13.46 18.49
C GLN A 62 -41.18 13.73 18.88
N PRO A 63 -41.85 12.84 19.62
CA PRO A 63 -43.23 13.05 19.96
C PRO A 63 -43.46 14.30 20.79
N LYS A 64 -44.59 14.92 20.63
CA LYS A 64 -45.00 16.06 21.45
C LYS A 64 -45.17 15.66 22.90
N ALA A 65 -44.77 16.54 23.82
CA ALA A 65 -44.95 16.34 25.25
C ALA A 65 -45.50 17.61 25.89
N VAL A 66 -46.40 17.42 26.84
CA VAL A 66 -46.93 18.45 27.74
C VAL A 66 -46.91 17.86 29.14
N VAL A 67 -45.90 18.20 29.90
CA VAL A 67 -45.66 17.59 31.23
C VAL A 67 -45.65 18.63 32.32
N ARG A 68 -45.97 18.19 33.53
CA ARG A 68 -45.92 19.01 34.72
C ARG A 68 -44.97 18.41 35.73
N GLY A 69 -44.18 19.23 36.42
CA GLY A 69 -43.29 18.76 37.45
C GLY A 69 -42.78 19.88 38.34
N VAL A 70 -42.19 19.52 39.47
CA VAL A 70 -41.49 20.43 40.38
C VAL A 70 -40.05 20.63 39.88
N VAL A 71 -39.63 21.86 39.78
CA VAL A 71 -38.24 22.17 39.40
C VAL A 71 -37.27 21.76 40.52
N THR A 72 -36.35 20.86 40.24
CA THR A 72 -35.30 20.43 41.16
C THR A 72 -34.00 21.13 40.92
N SER A 73 -33.68 21.52 39.65
CA SER A 73 -32.50 22.26 39.26
C SER A 73 -32.86 23.20 38.11
N SER A 74 -32.32 24.45 38.18
CA SER A 74 -32.54 25.47 37.18
C SER A 74 -31.16 26.05 36.76
N ARG A 75 -30.86 25.88 35.49
CA ARG A 75 -29.54 26.29 34.93
C ARG A 75 -29.75 27.05 33.63
N VAL A 76 -28.75 27.80 33.25
CA VAL A 76 -28.78 28.47 31.94
C VAL A 76 -28.99 27.46 30.82
N GLY A 77 -30.14 27.54 30.15
CA GLY A 77 -30.49 26.70 29.03
C GLY A 77 -31.00 25.28 29.37
N ALA A 78 -31.12 24.91 30.65
CA ALA A 78 -31.67 23.58 31.05
C ALA A 78 -32.35 23.61 32.41
N LEU A 79 -33.44 22.84 32.52
CA LEU A 79 -34.12 22.60 33.78
C LEU A 79 -34.11 21.09 34.07
N ALA A 80 -34.14 20.74 35.33
CA ALA A 80 -34.56 19.40 35.76
C ALA A 80 -35.89 19.56 36.50
N ILE A 81 -36.86 18.73 36.12
CA ILE A 81 -38.17 18.66 36.75
C ILE A 81 -38.46 17.25 37.21
N GLN A 82 -39.26 17.09 38.25
CA GLN A 82 -39.63 15.79 38.75
C GLN A 82 -41.14 15.77 39.05
N ASP A 83 -41.79 14.69 38.64
CA ASP A 83 -43.18 14.38 38.99
C ASP A 83 -43.19 13.05 39.72
N GLY A 84 -43.50 13.06 41.02
CA GLY A 84 -43.35 11.89 41.88
C GLY A 84 -41.92 11.33 41.81
N ASP A 85 -41.78 10.08 41.40
CA ASP A 85 -40.48 9.39 41.26
C ASP A 85 -39.87 9.51 39.86
N SER A 86 -40.48 10.27 38.93
CA SER A 86 -40.09 10.38 37.55
C SER A 86 -39.33 11.71 37.26
N PRO A 87 -38.00 11.70 37.17
CA PRO A 87 -37.23 12.89 36.84
C PRO A 87 -37.02 13.00 35.32
N ILE A 88 -36.96 14.25 34.81
CA ILE A 88 -36.60 14.48 33.41
C ILE A 88 -35.84 15.80 33.27
N THR A 89 -34.86 15.82 32.34
CA THR A 89 -34.18 17.04 31.95
C THR A 89 -34.91 17.72 30.80
N VAL A 90 -35.06 19.05 30.87
CA VAL A 90 -35.58 19.90 29.83
C VAL A 90 -34.46 20.70 29.24
N ALA A 91 -34.12 20.46 27.97
CA ALA A 91 -33.09 21.16 27.23
C ALA A 91 -33.70 22.37 26.52
N GLY A 92 -33.36 23.57 26.97
CA GLY A 92 -34.05 24.78 26.59
C GLY A 92 -35.50 24.79 27.11
N PHE A 93 -35.97 25.85 27.64
CA PHE A 93 -37.33 25.94 28.21
C PHE A 93 -38.24 26.94 27.44
N GLY A 94 -37.72 27.46 26.33
CA GLY A 94 -38.46 28.31 25.41
C GLY A 94 -38.91 29.61 26.08
N ARG A 95 -40.16 30.00 25.78
CA ARG A 95 -40.80 31.20 26.37
C ARG A 95 -41.33 30.83 27.76
N VAL A 96 -40.92 31.61 28.77
CA VAL A 96 -41.39 31.46 30.15
C VAL A 96 -42.53 32.41 30.40
N GLU A 97 -43.64 31.91 30.89
CA GLU A 97 -44.82 32.68 31.21
C GLU A 97 -45.35 32.32 32.60
N ALA A 98 -45.65 33.30 33.43
CA ALA A 98 -46.41 33.10 34.65
C ALA A 98 -47.89 33.37 34.38
N ASP A 99 -48.75 32.91 35.25
CA ASP A 99 -50.21 33.13 35.16
C ASP A 99 -50.60 34.62 35.09
N ASP A 100 -49.73 35.52 35.62
CA ASP A 100 -49.91 36.98 35.55
C ASP A 100 -49.36 37.62 34.26
N GLY A 101 -48.86 36.82 33.31
CA GLY A 101 -48.26 37.26 32.04
C GLY A 101 -46.82 37.74 32.15
N SER A 102 -46.19 37.67 33.30
CA SER A 102 -44.76 38.04 33.51
C SER A 102 -43.85 36.92 32.98
N SER A 103 -42.59 37.23 32.79
CA SER A 103 -41.56 36.21 32.44
C SER A 103 -40.52 36.14 33.61
N PRO A 104 -40.86 35.50 34.72
CA PRO A 104 -39.99 35.41 35.85
C PRO A 104 -38.84 34.42 35.61
N THR A 105 -37.80 34.54 36.46
CA THR A 105 -36.74 33.52 36.51
C THR A 105 -37.36 32.26 37.14
N ILE A 106 -37.02 31.11 36.54
CA ILE A 106 -37.45 29.80 37.09
C ILE A 106 -36.52 29.42 38.22
N GLU A 107 -37.13 29.17 39.38
CA GLU A 107 -36.39 28.79 40.61
C GLU A 107 -36.76 27.37 41.04
N ARG A 108 -35.92 26.74 41.85
CA ARG A 108 -36.20 25.46 42.52
C ARG A 108 -37.49 25.53 43.36
N GLY A 109 -38.28 24.46 43.32
CA GLY A 109 -39.54 24.39 44.02
C GLY A 109 -40.70 25.02 43.23
N MET A 110 -40.48 25.66 42.08
CA MET A 110 -41.60 26.04 41.22
C MET A 110 -42.20 24.83 40.56
N ILE A 111 -43.52 24.82 40.39
CA ILE A 111 -44.23 23.83 39.58
C ILE A 111 -44.39 24.42 38.18
N VAL A 112 -43.90 23.74 37.20
CA VAL A 112 -43.91 24.16 35.79
C VAL A 112 -44.67 23.16 34.94
N GLU A 113 -45.37 23.68 33.93
CA GLU A 113 -45.94 22.91 32.83
C GLU A 113 -45.10 23.21 31.57
N ILE A 114 -44.58 22.19 30.93
CA ILE A 114 -43.67 22.30 29.82
C ILE A 114 -44.23 21.68 28.58
N GLU A 115 -44.35 22.49 27.55
CA GLU A 115 -44.71 22.09 26.20
C GLU A 115 -43.44 21.97 25.34
N GLY A 116 -43.30 20.82 24.66
CA GLY A 116 -42.11 20.62 23.85
C GLY A 116 -42.14 19.31 23.05
N HIS A 117 -40.98 18.83 22.68
CA HIS A 117 -40.83 17.52 22.01
C HIS A 117 -39.82 16.68 22.78
N VAL A 118 -40.05 15.39 22.81
CA VAL A 118 -39.08 14.44 23.37
C VAL A 118 -37.90 14.32 22.44
N VAL A 119 -36.68 14.39 22.99
CA VAL A 119 -35.42 14.27 22.28
C VAL A 119 -34.50 13.31 23.01
N ALA A 120 -33.63 12.68 22.25
CA ALA A 120 -32.55 11.89 22.84
C ALA A 120 -31.47 12.81 23.45
N ALA A 121 -31.29 12.74 24.76
CA ALA A 121 -30.28 13.50 25.46
C ALA A 121 -29.22 12.58 26.10
N GLY A 122 -28.66 11.70 25.33
CA GLY A 122 -27.66 10.71 25.72
C GLY A 122 -28.27 9.44 26.28
N PHE A 123 -28.24 9.22 27.61
CA PHE A 123 -28.70 7.97 28.23
C PHE A 123 -30.18 7.99 28.64
N SER A 124 -30.79 9.14 28.66
CA SER A 124 -32.18 9.30 29.05
C SER A 124 -32.89 10.23 28.09
N PRO A 125 -34.17 10.02 27.80
CA PRO A 125 -34.94 10.98 27.06
C PRO A 125 -34.94 12.32 27.79
N ALA A 126 -35.02 13.41 27.03
CA ALA A 126 -35.19 14.76 27.55
C ALA A 126 -36.27 15.47 26.75
N ILE A 127 -36.71 16.62 27.22
CA ILE A 127 -37.69 17.45 26.53
C ILE A 127 -36.96 18.70 25.96
N ALA A 128 -37.07 18.91 24.65
CA ALA A 128 -36.75 20.22 24.06
C ALA A 128 -37.98 21.14 24.29
N GLY A 129 -37.88 21.97 25.32
CA GLY A 129 -38.96 22.85 25.72
C GLY A 129 -39.20 23.99 24.74
N ARG A 130 -40.44 24.28 24.39
CA ARG A 130 -40.84 25.40 23.53
C ARG A 130 -41.53 26.49 24.32
N ARG A 131 -42.31 26.08 25.32
CA ARG A 131 -43.04 26.97 26.21
C ARG A 131 -43.06 26.40 27.60
N THR A 132 -42.79 27.23 28.59
CA THR A 132 -42.82 26.89 30.01
C THR A 132 -43.80 27.82 30.73
N ARG A 133 -44.79 27.24 31.34
CA ARG A 133 -45.77 27.97 32.17
C ARG A 133 -45.50 27.64 33.63
N ILE A 134 -45.34 28.67 34.47
CA ILE A 134 -45.28 28.51 35.91
C ILE A 134 -46.70 28.40 36.45
N VAL A 135 -47.01 27.29 37.08
CA VAL A 135 -48.37 27.00 37.59
C VAL A 135 -48.48 27.03 39.12
N GLY A 136 -47.35 27.30 39.81
CA GLY A 136 -47.38 27.43 41.25
C GLY A 136 -46.02 27.11 41.89
N ARG A 137 -46.01 26.89 43.19
CA ARG A 137 -44.87 26.38 43.98
C ARG A 137 -45.29 25.13 44.74
N GLY A 138 -44.33 24.22 44.97
CA GLY A 138 -44.53 23.01 45.74
C GLY A 138 -43.24 22.56 46.42
N PRO A 139 -43.32 21.60 47.34
CA PRO A 139 -42.12 21.08 47.99
C PRO A 139 -41.21 20.40 46.96
N VAL A 140 -39.93 20.67 47.06
CA VAL A 140 -38.90 19.95 46.33
C VAL A 140 -38.92 18.48 46.76
N PRO A 141 -38.93 17.52 45.86
CA PRO A 141 -38.92 16.10 46.25
C PRO A 141 -37.70 15.79 47.13
N PRO A 142 -37.85 14.93 48.17
CA PRO A 142 -36.70 14.59 49.00
C PRO A 142 -35.61 13.93 48.17
N PRO A 143 -34.35 14.28 48.40
CA PRO A 143 -33.23 13.72 47.63
C PRO A 143 -33.08 12.24 47.97
N VAL A 144 -32.80 11.43 46.93
CA VAL A 144 -32.58 9.97 47.06
C VAL A 144 -31.11 9.71 47.29
N PRO A 145 -30.71 8.88 48.28
CA PRO A 145 -29.32 8.52 48.49
C PRO A 145 -28.73 7.83 47.23
N VAL A 146 -27.56 8.31 46.81
CA VAL A 146 -26.84 7.77 45.62
C VAL A 146 -26.14 6.48 45.98
N ALA A 147 -26.36 5.47 45.13
CA ALA A 147 -25.48 4.32 45.05
C ALA A 147 -24.51 4.55 43.84
N PRO A 148 -23.20 4.80 44.04
CA PRO A 148 -22.27 5.15 42.95
C PRO A 148 -22.27 4.13 41.84
N GLY A 149 -22.32 2.85 42.10
CA GLY A 149 -22.38 1.80 41.13
C GLY A 149 -23.68 1.78 40.28
N ARG A 150 -24.79 2.29 40.79
CA ARG A 150 -26.04 2.46 40.01
C ARG A 150 -25.95 3.68 39.10
N LEU A 151 -25.40 4.78 39.63
CA LEU A 151 -25.18 5.99 38.82
C LEU A 151 -24.17 5.75 37.70
N ALA A 152 -23.15 4.94 37.93
CA ALA A 152 -22.16 4.55 36.92
C ALA A 152 -22.76 3.74 35.76
N ARG A 153 -23.89 3.09 35.97
CA ARG A 153 -24.67 2.40 34.93
C ARG A 153 -25.77 3.25 34.29
N GLY A 154 -25.77 4.56 34.55
CA GLY A 154 -26.78 5.49 34.02
C GLY A 154 -28.11 5.49 34.75
N GLY A 155 -28.19 4.81 35.92
CA GLY A 155 -29.35 4.91 36.77
C GLY A 155 -29.46 6.29 37.43
N ASP A 156 -30.65 6.65 37.84
CA ASP A 156 -30.98 7.90 38.53
C ASP A 156 -30.64 9.21 37.78
N MET A 157 -30.37 9.15 36.46
CA MET A 157 -30.11 10.37 35.67
C MET A 157 -31.29 11.33 35.77
N SER A 158 -30.98 12.63 35.90
CA SER A 158 -31.91 13.74 36.10
C SER A 158 -32.68 13.70 37.44
N ARG A 159 -32.34 12.78 38.33
CA ARG A 159 -32.98 12.68 39.67
C ARG A 159 -32.34 13.61 40.65
N TRP A 160 -33.08 14.14 41.58
CA TRP A 160 -32.61 14.86 42.75
C TRP A 160 -32.06 13.85 43.75
N VAL A 161 -30.76 13.91 44.03
CA VAL A 161 -30.04 12.89 44.81
C VAL A 161 -29.15 13.49 45.86
N THR A 162 -28.78 12.69 46.87
CA THR A 162 -27.79 13.08 47.85
C THR A 162 -26.72 12.02 48.02
N ALA A 163 -25.50 12.48 48.31
CA ALA A 163 -24.35 11.62 48.59
C ALA A 163 -23.61 12.17 49.82
N GLN A 164 -23.05 11.28 50.66
CA GLN A 164 -22.22 11.64 51.81
C GLN A 164 -20.86 11.00 51.64
N GLY A 165 -19.78 11.77 51.85
CA GLY A 165 -18.43 11.27 51.71
C GLY A 165 -17.38 12.35 52.02
N VAL A 166 -16.12 11.95 51.90
CA VAL A 166 -14.99 12.83 52.12
C VAL A 166 -14.51 13.46 50.81
N VAL A 167 -14.29 14.74 50.77
CA VAL A 167 -13.72 15.45 49.60
C VAL A 167 -12.24 15.16 49.51
N ARG A 168 -11.83 14.36 48.51
CA ARG A 168 -10.42 13.99 48.30
C ARG A 168 -9.64 15.05 47.55
N GLY A 169 -10.27 15.79 46.66
CA GLY A 169 -9.57 16.76 45.85
C GLY A 169 -10.50 17.52 44.92
N ILE A 170 -9.92 18.47 44.24
CA ILE A 170 -10.58 19.31 43.28
C ILE A 170 -9.81 19.23 41.96
N SER A 171 -10.51 19.03 40.87
CA SER A 171 -9.99 19.16 39.53
C SER A 171 -10.74 20.25 38.77
N GLU A 172 -10.09 20.92 37.89
CA GLU A 172 -10.71 21.89 37.01
C GLU A 172 -10.90 21.30 35.62
N ARG A 173 -12.09 21.49 35.05
CA ARG A 173 -12.37 21.08 33.71
C ARG A 173 -12.62 22.31 32.82
N ALA A 174 -11.88 22.39 31.74
CA ALA A 174 -12.22 23.30 30.65
C ALA A 174 -13.55 22.85 30.01
N THR A 175 -14.61 23.64 30.16
CA THR A 175 -15.97 23.32 29.69
C THR A 175 -16.27 23.90 28.30
N GLY A 176 -15.30 24.56 27.65
CA GLY A 176 -15.52 25.35 26.44
C GLY A 176 -16.23 26.68 26.72
N LEU A 177 -16.53 26.98 28.00
CA LEU A 177 -16.89 28.29 28.51
C LEU A 177 -15.60 29.05 28.89
N ASP A 178 -15.66 30.35 28.97
CA ASP A 178 -14.47 31.18 29.25
C ASP A 178 -13.85 30.94 30.62
N HIS A 179 -14.38 30.05 31.45
CA HIS A 179 -13.87 29.65 32.73
C HIS A 179 -13.93 28.14 32.95
N ALA A 180 -12.97 27.63 33.71
CA ALA A 180 -12.95 26.24 34.16
C ALA A 180 -13.98 26.03 35.27
N VAL A 181 -14.69 24.92 35.19
CA VAL A 181 -15.68 24.52 36.22
C VAL A 181 -15.00 23.59 37.20
N PRO A 182 -14.97 23.95 38.52
CA PRO A 182 -14.42 23.06 39.51
C PRO A 182 -15.25 21.81 39.70
N MET A 183 -14.57 20.68 39.82
CA MET A 183 -15.15 19.37 40.10
C MET A 183 -14.54 18.83 41.39
N LEU A 184 -15.39 18.56 42.38
CA LEU A 184 -14.94 17.90 43.61
C LEU A 184 -14.95 16.39 43.37
N ILE A 185 -13.92 15.74 43.88
CA ILE A 185 -13.84 14.27 43.91
C ILE A 185 -14.20 13.84 45.34
N LEU A 186 -15.37 13.23 45.44
CA LEU A 186 -15.96 12.77 46.72
C LEU A 186 -15.74 11.25 46.83
N ASP A 187 -15.26 10.82 47.95
CA ASP A 187 -15.20 9.37 48.27
C ASP A 187 -16.48 8.95 48.99
N VAL A 188 -17.26 8.11 48.30
CA VAL A 188 -18.55 7.63 48.82
C VAL A 188 -18.46 6.12 48.98
N GLY A 189 -18.23 5.64 50.20
CA GLY A 189 -18.11 4.22 50.47
C GLY A 189 -17.05 3.51 49.59
N ASP A 190 -15.83 4.02 49.58
CA ASP A 190 -14.67 3.54 48.79
C ASP A 190 -14.81 3.67 47.27
N GLN A 191 -15.81 4.42 46.78
CA GLN A 191 -15.96 4.69 45.37
C GLN A 191 -15.87 6.19 45.07
N PRO A 192 -15.06 6.61 44.11
CA PRO A 192 -14.97 8.02 43.74
C PRO A 192 -16.24 8.45 43.00
N LEU A 193 -16.83 9.54 43.43
CA LEU A 193 -17.93 10.23 42.82
C LEU A 193 -17.53 11.64 42.45
N THR A 194 -17.72 12.05 41.24
CA THR A 194 -17.46 13.42 40.80
C THR A 194 -18.64 14.31 41.11
N VAL A 195 -18.39 15.47 41.69
CA VAL A 195 -19.40 16.52 41.88
C VAL A 195 -19.04 17.71 40.99
N THR A 196 -19.89 18.06 40.05
CA THR A 196 -19.71 19.22 39.20
C THR A 196 -20.25 20.47 39.94
N TRP A 197 -19.39 21.40 40.19
CA TRP A 197 -19.71 22.64 40.93
C TRP A 197 -20.03 23.76 39.96
N LEU A 198 -21.30 24.13 39.85
CA LEU A 198 -21.77 25.21 38.96
C LEU A 198 -22.06 26.53 39.69
N VAL A 199 -21.77 26.57 40.97
CA VAL A 199 -21.98 27.75 41.76
C VAL A 199 -20.97 28.84 41.39
N THR A 200 -21.47 30.02 41.13
CA THR A 200 -20.66 31.21 40.73
C THR A 200 -20.40 32.17 41.91
N ASP A 201 -20.44 31.70 43.16
CA ASP A 201 -20.11 32.54 44.32
C ASP A 201 -18.60 32.76 44.40
N PRO A 202 -18.09 33.98 44.19
CA PRO A 202 -16.67 34.29 44.25
C PRO A 202 -16.08 34.18 45.67
N GLN A 203 -16.92 34.12 46.71
CA GLN A 203 -16.46 33.94 48.11
C GLN A 203 -16.30 32.46 48.48
N PHE A 204 -16.81 31.55 47.66
CA PHE A 204 -16.69 30.14 47.93
C PHE A 204 -15.36 29.61 47.38
N GLU A 205 -14.51 29.18 48.29
CA GLU A 205 -13.24 28.51 47.99
C GLU A 205 -13.37 26.98 48.10
N PRO A 206 -13.62 26.25 47.02
CA PRO A 206 -13.80 24.80 47.06
C PRO A 206 -12.62 24.08 47.73
N GLN A 207 -11.43 24.65 47.71
CA GLN A 207 -10.21 24.10 48.33
C GLN A 207 -10.35 23.90 49.85
N ARG A 208 -11.22 24.68 50.52
CA ARG A 208 -11.50 24.54 51.95
C ARG A 208 -12.28 23.28 52.30
N LEU A 209 -12.90 22.64 51.33
CA LEU A 209 -13.61 21.38 51.53
C LEU A 209 -12.70 20.14 51.49
N ILE A 210 -11.46 20.27 51.06
CA ILE A 210 -10.59 19.10 50.92
C ILE A 210 -10.32 18.49 52.29
N ASP A 211 -10.63 17.20 52.45
CA ASP A 211 -10.59 16.42 53.69
C ASP A 211 -11.75 16.68 54.67
N ALA A 212 -12.78 17.44 54.22
CA ALA A 212 -14.04 17.54 54.94
C ALA A 212 -14.95 16.37 54.60
N GLU A 213 -15.71 15.88 55.55
CA GLU A 213 -16.85 15.01 55.28
C GLU A 213 -18.07 15.91 54.96
N VAL A 214 -18.62 15.74 53.80
CA VAL A 214 -19.74 16.54 53.30
C VAL A 214 -20.92 15.69 52.89
N ARG A 215 -22.11 16.32 53.00
CA ARG A 215 -23.31 15.84 52.34
C ARG A 215 -23.59 16.74 51.15
N VAL A 216 -23.60 16.16 49.96
CA VAL A 216 -23.82 16.88 48.71
C VAL A 216 -25.21 16.49 48.20
N THR A 217 -26.04 17.48 47.94
CA THR A 217 -27.38 17.27 47.27
C THR A 217 -27.34 17.94 45.92
N GLY A 218 -27.89 17.29 44.91
CA GLY A 218 -27.83 17.85 43.54
C GLY A 218 -28.49 16.96 42.49
N LEU A 219 -28.34 17.39 41.27
CA LEU A 219 -28.86 16.67 40.10
C LEU A 219 -27.90 15.55 39.67
N ALA A 220 -28.39 14.32 39.66
CA ALA A 220 -27.68 13.20 39.04
C ALA A 220 -27.48 13.43 37.53
N SER A 221 -26.25 13.46 37.09
CA SER A 221 -25.88 13.72 35.70
C SER A 221 -24.65 12.91 35.30
N ALA A 222 -24.19 13.08 34.09
CA ALA A 222 -23.00 12.40 33.61
C ALA A 222 -22.18 13.28 32.69
N LEU A 223 -20.87 13.16 32.82
CA LEU A 223 -19.93 13.69 31.85
C LEU A 223 -19.86 12.74 30.64
N ARG A 224 -19.85 13.29 29.43
CA ARG A 224 -19.85 12.53 28.18
C ARG A 224 -18.60 12.84 27.38
N ASN A 225 -18.18 11.88 26.56
CA ASN A 225 -17.16 12.12 25.54
C ASN A 225 -17.81 12.72 24.27
N SER A 226 -16.98 13.01 23.27
CA SER A 226 -17.42 13.54 21.98
C SER A 226 -18.35 12.60 21.19
N ARG A 227 -18.44 11.33 21.59
CA ARG A 227 -19.36 10.32 21.01
C ARG A 227 -20.66 10.19 21.79
N GLY A 228 -20.90 11.02 22.82
CA GLY A 228 -22.08 10.96 23.65
C GLY A 228 -22.10 9.82 24.68
N GLN A 229 -21.00 9.06 24.82
CA GLN A 229 -20.91 7.94 25.77
C GLN A 229 -20.66 8.45 27.19
N LEU A 230 -21.21 7.78 28.17
CA LEU A 230 -20.97 8.06 29.59
C LEU A 230 -19.51 7.80 29.93
N VAL A 231 -18.81 8.81 30.43
CA VAL A 231 -17.44 8.71 30.89
C VAL A 231 -17.40 8.67 32.39
N THR A 232 -18.06 9.60 33.04
CA THR A 232 -18.03 9.71 34.50
C THR A 232 -19.40 10.16 35.02
N PRO A 233 -20.02 9.40 35.92
CA PRO A 233 -21.20 9.86 36.60
C PRO A 233 -20.85 11.05 37.51
N THR A 234 -21.77 12.00 37.62
CA THR A 234 -21.56 13.19 38.46
C THR A 234 -22.84 13.64 39.12
N ILE A 235 -22.72 14.29 40.25
CA ILE A 235 -23.77 15.10 40.85
C ILE A 235 -23.49 16.56 40.49
N THR A 236 -24.43 17.26 39.94
CA THR A 236 -24.31 18.67 39.66
C THR A 236 -24.95 19.51 40.79
N VAL A 237 -24.17 20.42 41.35
CA VAL A 237 -24.58 21.32 42.42
C VAL A 237 -24.71 22.72 41.83
N ASP A 238 -25.86 23.35 42.06
CA ASP A 238 -26.17 24.69 41.53
C ASP A 238 -26.15 25.74 42.64
N ASP A 239 -26.27 25.35 43.91
CA ASP A 239 -26.39 26.22 45.06
C ASP A 239 -25.39 25.84 46.17
N PRO A 240 -24.67 26.79 46.81
CA PRO A 240 -23.75 26.50 47.91
C PRO A 240 -24.46 25.80 49.08
N GLU A 241 -25.73 26.07 49.33
CA GLU A 241 -26.52 25.48 50.39
C GLU A 241 -26.77 23.96 50.19
N ASP A 242 -26.58 23.47 49.00
CA ASP A 242 -26.67 22.04 48.66
C ASP A 242 -25.46 21.21 49.13
N VAL A 243 -24.43 21.87 49.70
CA VAL A 243 -23.25 21.21 50.30
C VAL A 243 -23.18 21.50 51.78
N GLU A 244 -23.59 20.54 52.57
CA GLU A 244 -23.55 20.59 54.05
C GLU A 244 -22.20 19.98 54.53
N ILE A 245 -21.42 20.73 55.27
CA ILE A 245 -20.21 20.22 55.91
C ILE A 245 -20.63 19.49 57.19
N LEU A 246 -20.48 18.16 57.20
CA LEU A 246 -20.79 17.30 58.33
C LEU A 246 -19.64 17.30 59.32
N THR A 247 -18.44 17.16 58.86
CA THR A 247 -17.22 17.22 59.62
C THR A 247 -16.21 18.13 58.93
N PRO A 248 -15.76 19.24 59.55
CA PRO A 248 -14.77 20.12 58.93
C PRO A 248 -13.42 19.42 58.75
N PRO A 249 -12.62 19.85 57.75
CA PRO A 249 -11.30 19.28 57.57
C PRO A 249 -10.40 19.55 58.80
N PRO A 250 -9.40 18.67 59.06
CA PRO A 250 -8.41 18.92 60.14
C PRO A 250 -7.71 20.26 59.96
N ALA A 251 -7.60 21.04 61.05
CA ALA A 251 -6.94 22.35 60.99
C ALA A 251 -5.47 22.27 60.55
N ASP A 252 -4.75 21.20 60.91
CA ASP A 252 -3.43 20.86 60.38
C ASP A 252 -3.53 19.53 59.61
N PRO A 253 -3.34 19.50 58.31
CA PRO A 253 -3.35 18.29 57.53
C PRO A 253 -2.25 17.28 57.93
N PHE A 254 -1.26 17.73 58.67
CA PHE A 254 -0.20 16.91 59.25
C PHE A 254 -0.50 16.47 60.70
N ALA A 255 -1.68 16.69 61.24
CA ALA A 255 -2.12 16.14 62.48
C ALA A 255 -2.33 14.61 62.39
N GLY A 256 -2.01 13.86 63.44
CA GLY A 256 -2.23 12.40 63.45
C GLY A 256 -0.91 11.60 63.46
N GLU A 257 -1.04 10.28 63.42
CA GLU A 257 0.10 9.37 63.43
C GLU A 257 0.79 9.31 62.05
N ILE A 258 2.11 9.07 62.05
CA ILE A 258 2.89 8.83 60.84
C ILE A 258 2.80 7.37 60.48
N ALA A 259 2.15 7.04 59.37
CA ALA A 259 2.11 5.71 58.82
C ALA A 259 3.46 5.38 58.16
N PRO A 260 4.05 4.21 58.40
CA PRO A 260 5.23 3.75 57.69
C PRO A 260 4.91 3.57 56.18
N LEU A 261 5.90 3.80 55.31
CA LEU A 261 5.68 3.69 53.87
C LEU A 261 5.20 2.30 53.43
N ASP A 262 5.72 1.24 54.06
CA ASP A 262 5.35 -0.14 53.76
C ASP A 262 3.93 -0.51 54.23
N ALA A 263 3.37 0.22 55.17
CA ALA A 263 2.01 0.01 55.66
C ALA A 263 0.94 0.55 54.69
N LEU A 264 1.27 1.56 53.84
CA LEU A 264 0.32 2.18 52.92
C LEU A 264 -0.26 1.19 51.90
N GLY A 265 0.48 0.17 51.52
CA GLY A 265 0.04 -0.88 50.59
C GLY A 265 -0.62 -2.09 51.23
N ARG A 266 -0.63 -2.17 52.56
CA ARG A 266 -1.16 -3.33 53.28
C ARG A 266 -2.67 -3.19 53.55
N PHE A 267 -3.40 -4.29 53.41
CA PHE A 267 -4.79 -4.32 53.83
C PHE A 267 -4.91 -4.23 55.37
N VAL A 268 -5.50 -3.17 55.85
CA VAL A 268 -5.71 -2.93 57.30
C VAL A 268 -7.22 -3.04 57.59
N GLY A 269 -7.79 -4.24 57.45
CA GLY A 269 -9.18 -4.53 57.83
C GLY A 269 -10.24 -3.66 57.14
N GLU A 270 -11.43 -3.50 57.72
CA GLU A 270 -12.55 -2.77 57.17
C GLU A 270 -12.40 -1.22 57.18
N GLN A 271 -11.36 -0.70 57.79
CA GLN A 271 -11.17 0.77 57.94
C GLN A 271 -10.11 1.29 56.95
N ARG A 272 -10.48 1.40 55.68
CA ARG A 272 -9.79 2.36 54.84
C ARG A 272 -10.16 3.77 55.31
N SER A 273 -9.13 4.54 55.73
CA SER A 273 -9.37 5.95 56.02
C SER A 273 -9.76 6.69 54.73
N ALA A 274 -10.99 7.20 54.68
CA ALA A 274 -11.40 8.12 53.67
C ALA A 274 -10.64 9.46 53.74
N HIS A 275 -10.03 9.73 54.90
CA HIS A 275 -9.26 10.94 55.20
C HIS A 275 -7.80 10.82 54.81
N ARG A 276 -7.09 11.95 54.81
CA ARG A 276 -5.65 12.00 54.57
C ARG A 276 -4.86 11.13 55.53
N ILE A 277 -3.92 10.38 54.98
CA ILE A 277 -2.92 9.60 55.69
C ILE A 277 -1.64 10.39 55.70
N ARG A 278 -0.98 10.46 56.86
CA ARG A 278 0.31 11.09 57.05
C ARG A 278 1.43 10.04 56.96
N THR A 279 2.45 10.36 56.18
CA THR A 279 3.66 9.53 56.08
C THR A 279 4.91 10.43 56.03
N GLU A 280 6.08 9.82 56.23
CA GLU A 280 7.38 10.50 56.15
C GLU A 280 8.35 9.63 55.36
N GLY A 281 9.22 10.25 54.54
CA GLY A 281 10.23 9.54 53.77
C GLY A 281 11.25 10.51 53.15
N VAL A 282 12.20 9.93 52.46
CA VAL A 282 13.22 10.65 51.71
C VAL A 282 12.78 10.74 50.24
N VAL A 283 12.87 11.94 49.69
CA VAL A 283 12.57 12.13 48.25
C VAL A 283 13.64 11.44 47.42
N SER A 284 13.24 10.47 46.64
CA SER A 284 14.09 9.77 45.66
C SER A 284 13.97 10.35 44.22
N TYR A 285 12.82 10.98 43.93
CA TYR A 285 12.54 11.65 42.67
C TYR A 285 11.61 12.85 42.92
N ALA A 286 11.82 13.94 42.20
CA ALA A 286 10.95 15.11 42.25
C ALA A 286 10.74 15.68 40.83
N ALA A 287 9.46 15.90 40.50
CA ALA A 287 9.01 16.60 39.30
C ALA A 287 7.81 17.49 39.67
N PRO A 288 7.41 18.46 38.86
CA PRO A 288 6.22 19.27 39.12
C PRO A 288 4.98 18.39 39.36
N GLY A 289 4.38 18.52 40.56
CA GLY A 289 3.19 17.76 40.95
C GLY A 289 3.41 16.26 41.25
N LEU A 290 4.62 15.76 41.20
CA LEU A 290 4.92 14.34 41.44
C LEU A 290 6.23 14.16 42.17
N ILE A 291 6.21 13.45 43.30
CA ILE A 291 7.42 12.99 43.97
C ILE A 291 7.33 11.49 44.26
N PHE A 292 8.48 10.86 44.46
CA PHE A 292 8.56 9.52 45.01
C PHE A 292 9.30 9.60 46.35
N LEU A 293 8.72 8.96 47.35
CA LEU A 293 9.35 8.77 48.65
C LEU A 293 9.86 7.35 48.78
N GLN A 294 11.00 7.22 49.41
CA GLN A 294 11.61 5.90 49.62
C GLN A 294 12.17 5.82 51.03
N ASP A 295 12.05 4.66 51.62
CA ASP A 295 12.79 4.20 52.80
C ASP A 295 13.49 2.85 52.48
N PRO A 296 14.23 2.20 53.38
CA PRO A 296 14.87 0.93 53.15
C PRO A 296 13.89 -0.20 52.73
N HIS A 297 12.61 -0.09 53.10
CA HIS A 297 11.63 -1.17 52.94
C HIS A 297 10.62 -0.94 51.83
N ALA A 298 10.29 0.30 51.52
CA ALA A 298 9.22 0.64 50.60
C ALA A 298 9.51 1.91 49.79
N ALA A 299 8.78 2.04 48.68
CA ALA A 299 8.70 3.27 47.94
C ALA A 299 7.24 3.59 47.62
N VAL A 300 6.90 4.87 47.63
CA VAL A 300 5.52 5.35 47.45
C VAL A 300 5.50 6.52 46.47
N ARG A 301 4.53 6.53 45.61
CA ARG A 301 4.25 7.64 44.70
C ARG A 301 3.37 8.69 45.39
N ILE A 302 3.71 9.94 45.24
CA ILE A 302 2.96 11.05 45.80
C ILE A 302 2.59 12.01 44.68
N ASP A 303 1.30 12.18 44.43
CA ASP A 303 0.77 13.19 43.52
C ASP A 303 0.40 14.43 44.33
N LEU A 304 1.20 15.49 44.25
CA LEU A 304 1.07 16.73 45.01
C LEU A 304 -0.08 17.59 44.46
N ALA A 305 -0.94 18.07 45.33
CA ALA A 305 -2.00 19.04 45.00
C ALA A 305 -1.46 20.45 44.76
N THR A 306 -0.40 20.82 45.45
CA THR A 306 0.21 22.14 45.39
C THR A 306 1.72 22.04 45.31
N ALA A 307 2.34 22.99 44.62
CA ALA A 307 3.79 23.09 44.60
C ALA A 307 4.31 23.43 45.99
N VAL A 308 5.46 22.87 46.33
CA VAL A 308 6.17 23.15 47.60
C VAL A 308 7.26 24.19 47.31
N GLU A 309 7.29 25.24 48.09
CA GLU A 309 8.30 26.31 47.99
C GLU A 309 9.28 26.25 49.19
N PRO A 310 10.60 26.21 48.94
CA PRO A 310 11.28 26.00 47.64
C PRO A 310 11.07 24.59 47.12
N PRO A 311 11.24 24.34 45.81
CA PRO A 311 11.00 23.03 45.20
C PRO A 311 11.73 21.89 45.89
N LEU A 312 11.08 20.76 46.02
CA LEU A 312 11.67 19.55 46.62
C LEU A 312 12.75 18.96 45.71
N ALA A 313 13.79 18.44 46.33
CA ALA A 313 14.90 17.81 45.60
C ALA A 313 15.17 16.39 46.17
N PRO A 314 15.78 15.48 45.40
CA PRO A 314 16.24 14.19 45.89
C PRO A 314 17.16 14.36 47.12
N GLY A 315 16.88 13.62 48.21
CA GLY A 315 17.56 13.73 49.49
C GLY A 315 16.80 14.55 50.51
N ASP A 316 15.77 15.31 50.13
CA ASP A 316 14.93 16.00 51.12
C ASP A 316 14.12 14.99 51.95
N ARG A 317 14.10 15.19 53.29
CA ARG A 317 13.17 14.51 54.17
C ARG A 317 11.88 15.31 54.25
N VAL A 318 10.77 14.67 53.94
CA VAL A 318 9.47 15.30 53.87
C VAL A 318 8.41 14.55 54.64
N GLN A 319 7.51 15.29 55.25
CA GLN A 319 6.23 14.77 55.73
C GLN A 319 5.19 15.06 54.68
N VAL A 320 4.36 14.08 54.37
CA VAL A 320 3.32 14.15 53.38
C VAL A 320 2.00 13.74 54.04
N ALA A 321 0.96 14.49 53.73
CA ALA A 321 -0.42 14.14 54.05
C ALA A 321 -1.25 14.08 52.76
N GLY A 322 -1.81 12.93 52.44
CA GLY A 322 -2.55 12.73 51.19
C GLY A 322 -3.53 11.57 51.28
N PHE A 323 -4.38 11.44 50.27
CA PHE A 323 -5.39 10.37 50.21
C PHE A 323 -4.82 9.11 49.53
N LEU A 324 -5.07 7.97 50.16
CA LEU A 324 -4.60 6.70 49.63
C LEU A 324 -5.15 6.43 48.24
N ASP A 325 -4.27 6.18 47.30
CA ASP A 325 -4.56 5.79 45.89
C ASP A 325 -4.00 4.38 45.63
N MET A 326 -4.90 3.41 45.47
CA MET A 326 -4.58 2.00 45.17
C MET A 326 -4.87 1.63 43.72
N GLY A 327 -5.21 2.59 42.88
CA GLY A 327 -5.60 2.37 41.47
C GLY A 327 -4.42 2.10 40.55
N ARG A 328 -3.19 1.97 41.06
CA ARG A 328 -1.94 1.78 40.34
C ARG A 328 -1.19 0.54 40.83
N SER A 329 -0.06 0.23 40.23
CA SER A 329 0.79 -0.91 40.61
C SER A 329 1.39 -0.80 42.04
N ILE A 330 1.60 0.44 42.51
CA ILE A 330 2.06 0.73 43.89
C ILE A 330 1.05 1.59 44.63
N ALA A 331 1.00 1.44 45.91
CA ALA A 331 0.28 2.37 46.78
C ALA A 331 0.84 3.80 46.60
N GLY A 332 -0.02 4.76 46.53
CA GLY A 332 0.33 6.15 46.40
C GLY A 332 -0.53 7.04 47.27
N LEU A 333 -0.15 8.31 47.37
CA LEU A 333 -0.98 9.32 47.93
C LEU A 333 -1.33 10.36 46.89
N SER A 334 -2.62 10.59 46.66
CA SER A 334 -3.14 11.62 45.74
C SER A 334 -3.60 12.87 46.50
N PHE A 335 -3.69 13.99 45.78
CA PHE A 335 -4.04 15.29 46.35
C PHE A 335 -3.26 15.62 47.61
N ALA A 336 -2.00 15.26 47.62
CA ALA A 336 -1.13 15.34 48.81
C ALA A 336 -0.59 16.77 49.00
N VAL A 337 -0.42 17.14 50.25
CA VAL A 337 0.40 18.29 50.68
C VAL A 337 1.68 17.77 51.32
N ALA A 338 2.78 18.49 51.08
CA ALA A 338 4.05 18.06 51.62
C ALA A 338 4.75 19.25 52.34
N ARG A 339 5.51 18.93 53.38
CA ARG A 339 6.40 19.91 54.04
C ARG A 339 7.78 19.29 54.22
N ARG A 340 8.81 20.10 53.95
CA ARG A 340 10.20 19.67 54.20
C ARG A 340 10.49 19.74 55.70
N VAL A 341 11.04 18.63 56.24
CA VAL A 341 11.44 18.51 57.63
C VAL A 341 12.94 18.38 57.80
N GLY A 342 13.66 18.19 56.72
CA GLY A 342 15.11 18.12 56.68
C GLY A 342 15.65 17.87 55.29
N SER A 343 16.97 17.86 55.16
CA SER A 343 17.65 17.48 53.91
C SER A 343 18.85 16.62 54.25
N GLY A 344 19.15 15.67 53.38
CA GLY A 344 20.25 14.71 53.46
C GLY A 344 20.83 14.37 52.09
N PRO A 345 21.73 13.43 52.02
CA PRO A 345 22.25 12.95 50.76
C PRO A 345 21.12 12.32 49.92
N ALA A 346 21.17 12.51 48.62
CA ALA A 346 20.24 11.84 47.73
C ALA A 346 20.38 10.31 47.83
N PRO A 347 19.28 9.57 47.80
CA PRO A 347 19.34 8.11 47.83
C PRO A 347 20.17 7.57 46.69
N GLU A 348 21.00 6.55 46.97
CA GLU A 348 21.75 5.85 45.95
C GLU A 348 20.86 4.84 45.20
N PRO A 349 20.98 4.75 43.86
CA PRO A 349 20.21 3.78 43.10
C PRO A 349 20.69 2.36 43.33
N GLU A 350 19.77 1.45 43.65
CA GLU A 350 20.05 0.02 43.82
C GLU A 350 20.34 -0.64 42.46
N PRO A 351 21.49 -1.34 42.27
CA PRO A 351 21.76 -2.04 41.02
C PRO A 351 20.80 -3.21 40.85
N LEU A 352 20.06 -3.25 39.76
CA LEU A 352 19.03 -4.27 39.49
C LEU A 352 19.10 -4.75 38.06
N ALA A 353 19.07 -6.08 37.87
CA ALA A 353 18.98 -6.68 36.56
C ALA A 353 17.53 -6.66 36.06
N VAL A 354 17.32 -6.26 34.82
CA VAL A 354 15.98 -6.25 34.20
C VAL A 354 15.37 -7.64 34.15
N ALA A 355 16.20 -8.70 34.02
CA ALA A 355 15.76 -10.09 34.09
C ALA A 355 15.12 -10.42 35.45
N GLU A 356 15.60 -9.81 36.55
CA GLU A 356 15.02 -9.95 37.87
C GLU A 356 13.64 -9.29 37.95
N ILE A 357 13.53 -8.10 37.41
CA ILE A 357 12.25 -7.36 37.32
C ILE A 357 11.24 -8.20 36.51
N ALA A 358 11.66 -8.75 35.38
CA ALA A 358 10.81 -9.60 34.52
C ALA A 358 10.40 -10.90 35.26
N ARG A 359 11.30 -11.49 36.05
CA ARG A 359 11.02 -12.68 36.86
C ARG A 359 9.96 -12.40 37.92
N VAL A 360 10.07 -11.29 38.63
CA VAL A 360 9.08 -10.86 39.61
C VAL A 360 7.72 -10.60 38.95
N ALA A 361 7.71 -9.93 37.81
CA ALA A 361 6.50 -9.70 37.04
C ALA A 361 5.84 -10.99 36.51
N ASP A 362 6.63 -11.99 36.11
CA ASP A 362 6.15 -13.29 35.71
C ASP A 362 5.57 -14.09 36.88
N ALA A 363 6.09 -13.90 38.08
CA ALA A 363 5.55 -14.50 39.28
C ALA A 363 4.16 -13.93 39.65
N PHE A 364 3.93 -12.63 39.43
CA PHE A 364 2.60 -12.03 39.51
C PHE A 364 1.64 -12.67 38.48
N ARG A 365 2.09 -12.94 37.28
CA ARG A 365 1.26 -13.58 36.22
C ARG A 365 0.88 -15.01 36.60
N LYS A 366 1.73 -15.74 37.34
CA LYS A 366 1.52 -17.15 37.67
C LYS A 366 0.75 -17.36 38.96
N GLN A 367 0.14 -16.32 39.53
CA GLN A 367 -0.62 -16.38 40.78
C GLN A 367 0.14 -16.93 41.98
N THR A 368 1.44 -17.03 41.92
CA THR A 368 2.22 -17.27 43.14
C THR A 368 2.17 -15.98 43.94
N TRP A 369 1.27 -15.92 44.89
CA TRP A 369 1.20 -14.84 45.88
C TRP A 369 2.54 -14.78 46.58
N ILE A 370 3.38 -13.89 46.06
CA ILE A 370 4.70 -13.67 46.70
C ILE A 370 4.42 -12.75 47.86
N THR A 371 4.42 -13.31 49.03
CA THR A 371 4.59 -12.60 50.28
C THR A 371 6.04 -12.09 50.42
N GLU A 372 6.75 -11.95 49.30
CA GLU A 372 8.09 -11.37 49.34
C GLU A 372 7.95 -9.86 49.45
N PRO A 373 8.50 -9.25 50.50
CA PRO A 373 8.69 -7.82 50.63
C PRO A 373 9.72 -7.41 49.57
N GLY A 374 9.26 -6.93 48.43
CA GLY A 374 10.18 -6.58 47.34
C GLY A 374 9.55 -6.28 46.01
N SER A 375 8.40 -5.60 46.00
CA SER A 375 8.04 -4.87 44.76
C SER A 375 9.08 -3.77 44.55
N TYR A 376 9.91 -3.92 43.51
CA TYR A 376 10.86 -2.90 43.12
C TYR A 376 10.17 -1.67 42.49
N ASP A 377 8.86 -1.75 42.24
CA ASP A 377 8.07 -0.67 41.68
C ASP A 377 8.10 0.57 42.57
N GLY A 378 8.36 1.71 42.03
CA GLY A 378 8.53 2.98 42.72
C GLY A 378 9.92 3.21 43.31
N ARG A 379 10.80 2.19 43.37
CA ARG A 379 12.16 2.33 43.94
C ARG A 379 13.13 2.96 42.94
N LEU A 380 14.12 3.63 43.49
CA LEU A 380 15.25 4.15 42.75
C LEU A 380 16.23 3.02 42.44
N VAL A 381 16.32 2.60 41.18
CA VAL A 381 17.17 1.49 40.74
C VAL A 381 18.10 1.91 39.63
N ARG A 382 19.15 1.13 39.39
CA ARG A 382 20.07 1.27 38.25
C ARG A 382 20.05 0.01 37.42
N CYS A 383 19.62 0.18 36.15
CA CYS A 383 19.58 -0.91 35.16
C CYS A 383 20.51 -0.60 33.98
N THR A 384 21.07 -1.67 33.38
CA THR A 384 21.93 -1.54 32.19
C THR A 384 21.26 -2.15 30.97
N GLY A 385 21.37 -1.49 29.83
CA GLY A 385 20.82 -1.98 28.56
C GLY A 385 21.45 -1.34 27.34
N VAL A 386 21.13 -1.89 26.17
CA VAL A 386 21.56 -1.35 24.89
C VAL A 386 20.42 -0.48 24.32
N VAL A 387 20.73 0.71 23.89
CA VAL A 387 19.77 1.64 23.28
C VAL A 387 19.36 1.14 21.90
N GLU A 388 18.09 0.84 21.70
CA GLU A 388 17.49 0.43 20.42
C GLU A 388 16.87 1.61 19.66
N ALA A 389 16.20 2.51 20.40
CA ALA A 389 15.56 3.69 19.82
C ALA A 389 15.61 4.87 20.77
N LEU A 390 15.55 6.08 20.22
CA LEU A 390 15.49 7.34 20.94
C LEU A 390 14.36 8.17 20.33
N GLU A 391 13.39 8.53 21.14
CA GLU A 391 12.25 9.33 20.75
C GLU A 391 12.21 10.63 21.58
N LYS A 392 12.19 11.78 20.91
CA LYS A 392 11.98 13.08 21.53
C LYS A 392 10.52 13.46 21.40
N THR A 393 9.86 13.60 22.55
CA THR A 393 8.46 14.04 22.63
C THR A 393 8.38 15.41 23.31
N PRO A 394 7.26 16.11 23.23
CA PRO A 394 7.05 17.34 24.02
C PRO A 394 7.18 17.11 25.54
N ALA A 395 6.99 15.89 26.01
CA ALA A 395 7.14 15.53 27.44
C ALA A 395 8.58 15.23 27.85
N GLY A 396 9.50 15.02 26.90
CA GLY A 396 10.90 14.72 27.19
C GLY A 396 11.51 13.71 26.21
N LEU A 397 12.61 13.10 26.64
CA LEU A 397 13.31 12.04 25.89
C LEU A 397 12.87 10.67 26.39
N THR A 398 12.48 9.79 25.50
CA THR A 398 12.26 8.37 25.80
C THR A 398 13.28 7.54 25.05
N ALA A 399 14.05 6.73 25.78
CA ALA A 399 14.93 5.73 25.21
C ALA A 399 14.30 4.35 25.34
N THR A 400 14.28 3.59 24.26
CA THR A 400 13.96 2.15 24.26
C THR A 400 15.26 1.38 24.40
N LEU A 401 15.33 0.52 25.40
CA LEU A 401 16.51 -0.25 25.73
C LEU A 401 16.22 -1.74 25.74
N SER A 402 17.21 -2.55 25.42
CA SER A 402 17.15 -4.00 25.54
C SER A 402 18.23 -4.55 26.47
N SER A 403 17.88 -5.62 27.17
CA SER A 403 18.78 -6.39 28.03
C SER A 403 18.35 -7.85 28.07
N ALA A 404 19.05 -8.70 28.85
CA ALA A 404 18.71 -10.11 29.00
C ALA A 404 17.29 -10.38 29.53
N GLY A 405 16.62 -9.37 30.14
CA GLY A 405 15.23 -9.46 30.62
C GLY A 405 14.17 -8.99 29.66
N GLY A 406 14.55 -8.61 28.44
CA GLY A 406 13.64 -8.07 27.43
C GLY A 406 13.82 -6.57 27.21
N GLN A 407 12.81 -5.99 26.57
CA GLN A 407 12.78 -4.56 26.23
C GLN A 407 12.21 -3.74 27.40
N TRP A 408 12.80 -2.58 27.65
CA TRP A 408 12.37 -1.64 28.66
C TRP A 408 12.63 -0.20 28.23
N PHE A 409 12.12 0.75 28.98
CA PHE A 409 12.13 2.16 28.59
C PHE A 409 12.78 3.02 29.67
N ALA A 410 13.50 4.04 29.24
CA ALA A 410 13.97 5.10 30.13
C ALA A 410 13.41 6.44 29.67
N THR A 411 12.83 7.21 30.57
CA THR A 411 12.27 8.51 30.26
C THR A 411 12.97 9.59 31.10
N LEU A 412 13.33 10.68 30.43
CA LEU A 412 13.87 11.89 31.02
C LEU A 412 12.94 13.04 30.69
N ALA A 413 12.37 13.69 31.68
CA ALA A 413 11.48 14.82 31.48
C ALA A 413 12.18 15.97 30.76
N GLN A 414 11.40 16.78 29.99
CA GLN A 414 11.92 17.95 29.29
C GLN A 414 12.46 18.99 30.30
N GLY A 415 13.68 19.40 30.09
CA GLY A 415 14.35 20.39 30.96
C GLY A 415 15.76 20.69 30.44
N PRO A 416 16.46 21.63 31.08
CA PRO A 416 17.83 21.98 30.69
C PRO A 416 18.78 20.78 30.70
N SER A 417 18.52 19.80 31.60
CA SER A 417 19.28 18.56 31.69
C SER A 417 19.12 17.65 30.45
N ALA A 418 17.94 17.63 29.79
CA ALA A 418 17.71 16.83 28.60
C ALA A 418 18.53 17.31 27.36
N ALA A 419 18.90 18.60 27.36
CA ALA A 419 19.76 19.17 26.32
C ALA A 419 21.24 18.81 26.51
N ALA A 420 21.62 18.41 27.72
CA ALA A 420 22.99 18.09 28.12
C ALA A 420 23.38 16.62 27.92
N LEU A 421 22.57 15.79 27.27
CA LEU A 421 22.91 14.39 26.94
C LEU A 421 23.85 14.34 25.71
N PRO A 422 25.21 14.42 25.92
CA PRO A 422 26.12 14.26 24.79
C PRO A 422 26.26 12.78 24.52
N GLN A 423 26.09 12.38 23.29
CA GLN A 423 26.46 11.07 22.74
C GLN A 423 25.58 9.85 23.06
N LEU A 424 24.33 10.04 23.52
CA LEU A 424 23.40 8.93 23.54
C LEU A 424 23.01 8.57 22.10
N ALA A 425 23.45 7.42 21.65
CA ALA A 425 23.20 6.95 20.29
C ALA A 425 22.64 5.53 20.30
N VAL A 426 21.83 5.19 19.29
CA VAL A 426 21.36 3.81 19.09
C VAL A 426 22.56 2.87 18.97
N GLY A 427 22.53 1.78 19.74
CA GLY A 427 23.63 0.81 19.86
C GLY A 427 24.61 1.09 21.00
N SER A 428 24.45 2.20 21.76
CA SER A 428 25.19 2.44 22.99
C SER A 428 24.70 1.52 24.11
N THR A 429 25.62 1.04 24.95
CA THR A 429 25.26 0.41 26.22
C THR A 429 25.25 1.48 27.30
N VAL A 430 24.14 1.64 27.97
CA VAL A 430 23.97 2.65 29.02
C VAL A 430 23.56 2.02 30.36
N ALA A 431 24.01 2.62 31.46
CA ALA A 431 23.46 2.39 32.77
C ALA A 431 22.53 3.56 33.09
N VAL A 432 21.28 3.28 33.41
CA VAL A 432 20.26 4.27 33.72
C VAL A 432 19.86 4.09 35.18
N ALA A 433 20.03 5.14 35.97
CA ALA A 433 19.45 5.24 37.31
C ALA A 433 18.07 5.94 37.17
N GLY A 434 17.07 5.47 37.89
CA GLY A 434 15.74 6.07 37.83
C GLY A 434 14.73 5.33 38.68
N ILE A 435 13.57 5.94 38.82
CA ILE A 435 12.44 5.31 39.49
C ILE A 435 11.85 4.24 38.57
N LEU A 436 11.85 3.02 39.04
CA LEU A 436 11.21 1.92 38.37
C LEU A 436 9.69 2.12 38.38
N ARG A 437 9.08 2.04 37.21
CA ARG A 437 7.64 2.07 37.03
C ARG A 437 7.21 0.84 36.22
N LEU A 438 6.31 0.08 36.80
CA LEU A 438 5.68 -1.07 36.17
C LEU A 438 4.28 -0.65 35.72
N ASP A 439 4.06 -0.57 34.40
CA ASP A 439 2.72 -0.35 33.89
C ASP A 439 2.07 -1.73 33.74
N LEU A 440 0.97 -1.93 34.47
CA LEU A 440 0.19 -3.17 34.45
C LEU A 440 -1.06 -2.94 33.62
N ASP A 441 -1.24 -3.76 32.58
CA ASP A 441 -2.50 -3.79 31.84
C ASP A 441 -3.51 -4.65 32.61
N ALA A 442 -4.43 -3.99 33.28
CA ALA A 442 -5.59 -4.65 33.83
C ALA A 442 -6.58 -4.95 32.68
N ALA A 443 -6.70 -6.20 32.30
CA ALA A 443 -7.75 -6.63 31.38
C ALA A 443 -9.12 -6.37 32.05
N ARG A 444 -9.81 -5.33 31.61
CA ARG A 444 -11.18 -5.05 32.03
C ARG A 444 -12.14 -5.69 31.03
N ILE A 445 -12.74 -6.82 31.39
CA ILE A 445 -13.85 -7.40 30.65
C ILE A 445 -15.13 -7.07 31.41
N ASN A 446 -16.04 -6.32 30.76
CA ASN A 446 -17.34 -5.91 31.32
C ASN A 446 -17.27 -5.13 32.65
N GLY A 447 -16.22 -4.33 32.86
CA GLY A 447 -16.08 -3.55 34.09
C GLY A 447 -15.56 -4.33 35.30
N LEU A 448 -15.38 -5.64 35.19
CA LEU A 448 -14.71 -6.47 36.16
C LEU A 448 -13.21 -6.54 35.81
N ILE A 449 -12.36 -6.33 36.80
CA ILE A 449 -10.93 -6.63 36.69
C ILE A 449 -10.84 -8.15 36.60
N VAL A 450 -10.68 -8.66 35.36
CA VAL A 450 -10.50 -10.09 35.15
C VAL A 450 -9.04 -10.38 35.33
N ASP A 451 -8.81 -11.26 36.26
CA ASP A 451 -7.61 -12.04 36.54
C ASP A 451 -6.33 -11.66 35.77
N HIS A 452 -5.35 -11.33 36.58
CA HIS A 452 -3.93 -11.18 36.23
C HIS A 452 -3.57 -9.98 35.37
N PRO A 453 -3.22 -8.84 36.05
CA PRO A 453 -2.58 -7.75 35.32
C PRO A 453 -1.31 -8.28 34.64
N THR A 454 -1.26 -8.18 33.34
CA THR A 454 -0.04 -8.44 32.58
C THR A 454 0.83 -7.21 32.64
N MET A 455 2.10 -7.39 32.98
CA MET A 455 3.06 -6.30 32.87
C MET A 455 3.20 -5.91 31.40
N SER A 456 2.76 -4.70 31.07
CA SER A 456 2.83 -4.21 29.70
C SER A 456 4.14 -3.48 29.44
N ARG A 457 4.70 -2.84 30.45
CA ARG A 457 5.84 -1.97 30.25
C ARG A 457 6.68 -1.77 31.53
N ILE A 458 8.01 -1.90 31.36
CA ILE A 458 9.00 -1.48 32.37
C ILE A 458 9.54 -0.12 31.95
N THR A 459 9.41 0.87 32.81
CA THR A 459 9.88 2.23 32.54
C THR A 459 10.73 2.73 33.72
N LEU A 460 11.91 3.28 33.45
CA LEU A 460 12.70 4.02 34.46
C LEU A 460 12.50 5.51 34.21
N LEU A 461 12.11 6.24 35.26
CA LEU A 461 12.05 7.69 35.27
C LEU A 461 13.39 8.24 35.79
N ALA A 462 14.24 8.70 34.87
CA ALA A 462 15.50 9.33 35.22
C ALA A 462 15.24 10.73 35.84
N ARG A 463 15.99 11.10 36.87
CA ARG A 463 15.88 12.41 37.55
C ARG A 463 16.47 13.52 36.69
N ASP A 464 17.65 13.24 36.14
CA ASP A 464 18.38 14.18 35.30
C ASP A 464 19.28 13.44 34.26
N ALA A 465 20.03 14.18 33.50
CA ALA A 465 20.95 13.62 32.51
C ALA A 465 22.13 12.84 33.12
N ALA A 466 22.52 13.14 34.35
CA ALA A 466 23.62 12.44 35.03
C ALA A 466 23.22 11.01 35.43
N ASP A 467 21.93 10.74 35.57
CA ASP A 467 21.42 9.38 35.81
C ASP A 467 21.58 8.44 34.61
N ILE A 468 21.95 8.97 33.42
CA ILE A 468 22.16 8.18 32.19
C ILE A 468 23.65 8.17 31.87
N GLU A 469 24.33 7.13 32.30
CA GLU A 469 25.77 6.93 32.06
C GLU A 469 26.00 6.05 30.82
N VAL A 470 26.80 6.53 29.86
CA VAL A 470 27.19 5.73 28.70
C VAL A 470 28.36 4.80 29.09
N VAL A 471 28.06 3.55 29.37
CA VAL A 471 29.04 2.52 29.73
C VAL A 471 29.89 2.12 28.51
N ARG A 472 29.25 2.04 27.36
CA ARG A 472 29.91 1.73 26.12
C ARG A 472 29.26 2.52 24.96
N ALA A 473 30.05 3.32 24.28
CA ALA A 473 29.58 4.05 23.12
C ALA A 473 29.11 3.13 22.01
N ALA A 474 28.17 3.62 21.20
CA ALA A 474 27.69 2.88 20.03
C ALA A 474 28.86 2.55 19.09
N PRO A 475 28.89 1.37 18.47
CA PRO A 475 29.86 1.06 17.45
C PRO A 475 29.83 2.13 16.35
N TRP A 476 30.97 2.65 15.96
CA TRP A 476 31.09 3.66 14.92
C TRP A 476 30.45 3.17 13.57
N TRP A 477 30.45 1.85 13.36
CA TRP A 477 29.85 1.16 12.23
C TRP A 477 28.41 0.75 12.54
N THR A 478 27.50 1.68 12.46
CA THR A 478 26.07 1.40 12.54
C THR A 478 25.55 0.77 11.24
N PRO A 479 24.47 -0.03 11.24
CA PRO A 479 23.88 -0.59 10.02
C PRO A 479 23.62 0.46 8.96
N ARG A 480 23.23 1.67 9.37
CA ARG A 480 23.01 2.81 8.47
C ARG A 480 24.33 3.29 7.81
N ARG A 481 25.40 3.43 8.59
CA ARG A 481 26.72 3.83 8.05
C ARG A 481 27.32 2.74 7.19
N LEU A 482 27.16 1.47 7.58
CA LEU A 482 27.55 0.33 6.78
C LEU A 482 26.76 0.30 5.46
N GLY A 483 25.45 0.51 5.51
CA GLY A 483 24.60 0.63 4.32
C GLY A 483 25.07 1.75 3.39
N VAL A 484 25.38 2.93 3.92
CA VAL A 484 25.94 4.05 3.14
C VAL A 484 27.31 3.68 2.56
N ALA A 485 28.18 3.04 3.33
CA ALA A 485 29.48 2.58 2.84
C ALA A 485 29.35 1.54 1.71
N VAL A 486 28.47 0.56 1.88
CA VAL A 486 28.18 -0.45 0.85
C VAL A 486 27.59 0.18 -0.41
N LEU A 487 26.62 1.10 -0.26
CA LEU A 487 26.04 1.82 -1.39
C LEU A 487 27.07 2.71 -2.09
N SER A 488 27.95 3.37 -1.33
CA SER A 488 29.04 4.17 -1.89
C SER A 488 30.02 3.30 -2.66
N LEU A 489 30.37 2.12 -2.11
CA LEU A 489 31.24 1.16 -2.77
C LEU A 489 30.58 0.59 -4.04
N ALA A 490 29.32 0.23 -3.96
CA ALA A 490 28.52 -0.23 -5.10
C ALA A 490 28.40 0.85 -6.18
N GLY A 491 28.18 2.11 -5.77
CA GLY A 491 28.18 3.26 -6.66
C GLY A 491 29.53 3.48 -7.36
N ALA A 492 30.62 3.37 -6.60
CA ALA A 492 31.98 3.47 -7.16
C ALA A 492 32.26 2.30 -8.12
N ALA A 493 31.86 1.08 -7.76
CA ALA A 493 31.99 -0.09 -8.63
C ALA A 493 31.17 0.06 -9.92
N ALA A 494 29.94 0.55 -9.82
CA ALA A 494 29.09 0.82 -10.98
C ALA A 494 29.67 1.94 -11.87
N ALA A 495 30.22 2.98 -11.25
CA ALA A 495 30.92 4.05 -11.99
C ALA A 495 32.17 3.53 -12.71
N LEU A 496 32.95 2.68 -12.04
CA LEU A 496 34.13 2.02 -12.67
C LEU A 496 33.69 1.07 -13.80
N ALA A 497 32.63 0.31 -13.60
CA ALA A 497 32.09 -0.55 -14.65
C ALA A 497 31.58 0.27 -15.84
N ALA A 498 30.81 1.34 -15.58
CA ALA A 498 30.37 2.26 -16.63
C ALA A 498 31.55 2.93 -17.36
N TRP A 499 32.58 3.34 -16.61
CA TRP A 499 33.80 3.86 -17.18
C TRP A 499 34.53 2.82 -18.05
N SER A 500 34.67 1.58 -17.56
CA SER A 500 35.25 0.47 -18.30
C SER A 500 34.47 0.17 -19.59
N VAL A 501 33.14 0.16 -19.52
CA VAL A 501 32.28 -0.03 -20.71
C VAL A 501 32.40 1.13 -21.69
N THR A 502 32.45 2.38 -21.21
CA THR A 502 32.62 3.55 -22.08
C THR A 502 34.00 3.59 -22.73
N LEU A 503 35.06 3.28 -21.95
CA LEU A 503 36.41 3.15 -22.46
C LEU A 503 36.50 2.01 -23.50
N GLY A 504 35.92 0.85 -23.17
CA GLY A 504 35.83 -0.29 -24.09
C GLY A 504 35.08 0.03 -25.38
N ARG A 505 33.97 0.79 -25.28
CA ARG A 505 33.24 1.28 -26.47
C ARG A 505 34.07 2.25 -27.29
N GLU A 506 34.82 3.16 -26.64
CA GLU A 506 35.65 4.13 -27.36
C GLU A 506 36.81 3.43 -28.04
N VAL A 507 37.46 2.49 -27.35
CA VAL A 507 38.54 1.68 -27.96
C VAL A 507 37.99 0.86 -29.14
N ARG A 508 36.83 0.21 -28.98
CA ARG A 508 36.18 -0.53 -30.07
C ARG A 508 35.79 0.39 -31.24
N ARG A 509 35.33 1.61 -30.95
CA ARG A 509 35.03 2.59 -32.01
C ARG A 509 36.27 3.01 -32.77
N GLN A 510 37.35 3.26 -32.08
CA GLN A 510 38.64 3.66 -32.74
C GLN A 510 39.26 2.50 -33.53
N THR A 511 39.28 1.29 -32.93
CA THR A 511 39.73 0.09 -33.66
C THR A 511 38.78 -0.24 -34.81
N GLY A 512 37.46 -0.13 -34.59
CA GLY A 512 36.45 -0.33 -35.64
C GLY A 512 36.59 0.63 -36.82
N ARG A 513 36.91 1.91 -36.54
CA ARG A 513 37.18 2.89 -37.60
C ARG A 513 38.45 2.55 -38.35
N ALA A 514 39.53 2.19 -37.64
CA ALA A 514 40.78 1.80 -38.28
C ALA A 514 40.65 0.53 -39.14
N VAL A 515 39.87 -0.48 -38.62
CA VAL A 515 39.56 -1.69 -39.37
C VAL A 515 38.61 -1.40 -40.54
N ALA A 516 37.61 -0.54 -40.35
CA ALA A 516 36.68 -0.15 -41.43
C ALA A 516 37.43 0.59 -42.55
N GLU A 517 38.36 1.50 -42.23
CA GLU A 517 39.18 2.16 -43.23
C GLU A 517 40.11 1.18 -43.95
N ALA A 518 40.70 0.25 -43.20
CA ALA A 518 41.54 -0.78 -43.80
C ALA A 518 40.75 -1.72 -44.72
N THR A 519 39.54 -2.15 -44.25
CA THR A 519 38.68 -3.02 -45.07
C THR A 519 38.02 -2.28 -46.21
N ALA A 520 37.71 -0.98 -46.05
CA ALA A 520 37.22 -0.16 -47.17
C ALA A 520 38.26 -0.03 -48.27
N ARG A 521 39.52 0.21 -47.89
CA ARG A 521 40.62 0.23 -48.86
C ARG A 521 40.81 -1.12 -49.55
N GLN A 522 40.72 -2.19 -48.77
CA GLN A 522 40.86 -3.53 -49.37
C GLN A 522 39.65 -3.86 -50.27
N ARG A 523 38.44 -3.55 -49.84
CA ARG A 523 37.22 -3.76 -50.66
C ARG A 523 37.27 -2.94 -51.96
N ALA A 524 37.64 -1.66 -51.87
CA ALA A 524 37.81 -0.85 -53.09
C ALA A 524 38.81 -1.45 -54.06
N LYS A 525 39.85 -2.08 -53.51
CA LYS A 525 40.85 -2.77 -54.33
C LYS A 525 40.30 -4.05 -54.90
N ASP A 526 39.59 -4.84 -54.11
CA ASP A 526 38.97 -6.09 -54.52
C ASP A 526 37.83 -5.85 -55.54
N GLU A 527 37.03 -4.79 -55.32
CA GLU A 527 35.97 -4.39 -56.26
C GLU A 527 36.55 -3.93 -57.60
N TYR A 528 37.66 -3.21 -57.55
CA TYR A 528 38.38 -2.78 -58.75
C TYR A 528 38.93 -4.00 -59.50
N ASP A 529 39.54 -4.95 -58.83
CA ASP A 529 40.06 -6.19 -59.41
C ASP A 529 38.95 -7.11 -59.93
N VAL A 530 37.78 -7.17 -59.27
CA VAL A 530 36.59 -7.89 -59.76
C VAL A 530 36.00 -7.21 -60.98
N ALA A 531 35.87 -5.89 -60.96
CA ALA A 531 35.38 -5.13 -62.13
C ALA A 531 36.26 -5.30 -63.34
N ILE A 532 37.56 -5.32 -63.17
CA ILE A 532 38.51 -5.59 -64.24
C ILE A 532 38.34 -7.00 -64.80
N ARG A 533 38.24 -8.01 -63.87
CA ARG A 533 38.05 -9.42 -64.30
C ARG A 533 36.73 -9.62 -65.00
N GLU A 534 35.64 -9.03 -64.51
CA GLU A 534 34.35 -9.12 -65.12
C GLU A 534 34.31 -8.41 -66.47
N ARG A 535 34.90 -7.21 -66.60
CA ARG A 535 35.05 -6.57 -67.90
C ARG A 535 35.85 -7.40 -68.87
N SER A 536 36.94 -8.02 -68.40
CA SER A 536 37.75 -8.90 -69.22
C SER A 536 36.99 -10.17 -69.65
N ARG A 537 36.20 -10.76 -68.75
CA ARG A 537 35.37 -11.93 -69.01
C ARG A 537 34.26 -11.63 -70.02
N ILE A 538 33.58 -10.48 -69.85
CA ILE A 538 32.55 -10.02 -70.81
C ILE A 538 33.17 -9.76 -72.17
N ALA A 539 34.29 -9.10 -72.21
CA ALA A 539 34.98 -8.81 -73.42
C ALA A 539 35.44 -10.10 -74.17
N ALA A 540 35.96 -11.09 -73.38
CA ALA A 540 36.33 -12.40 -73.97
C ALA A 540 35.12 -13.13 -74.53
N ASN A 541 34.02 -13.23 -73.77
CA ASN A 541 32.80 -13.93 -74.26
C ASN A 541 32.21 -13.27 -75.50
N LEU A 542 32.14 -11.93 -75.50
CA LEU A 542 31.70 -11.18 -76.71
C LEU A 542 32.63 -11.36 -77.90
N HIS A 543 33.91 -11.36 -77.63
CA HIS A 543 34.92 -11.54 -78.63
C HIS A 543 34.83 -12.94 -79.31
N ASP A 544 34.73 -14.00 -78.44
CA ASP A 544 34.64 -15.38 -78.93
C ASP A 544 33.38 -15.64 -79.72
N THR A 545 32.21 -15.17 -79.22
CA THR A 545 30.93 -15.33 -79.98
C THR A 545 30.94 -14.58 -81.28
N LEU A 546 31.48 -13.34 -81.31
CA LEU A 546 31.65 -12.53 -82.52
C LEU A 546 32.60 -13.18 -83.47
N LEU A 547 33.78 -13.62 -83.00
CA LEU A 547 34.76 -14.20 -83.91
C LEU A 547 34.27 -15.51 -84.53
N GLN A 548 33.59 -16.38 -83.71
CA GLN A 548 33.06 -17.64 -84.28
C GLN A 548 32.04 -17.38 -85.38
N SER A 549 31.10 -16.45 -85.10
CA SER A 549 30.05 -16.12 -86.10
C SER A 549 30.64 -15.45 -87.37
N LEU A 550 31.60 -14.53 -87.20
CA LEU A 550 32.26 -13.86 -88.29
C LEU A 550 33.21 -14.80 -89.02
N ALA A 551 33.91 -15.71 -88.35
CA ALA A 551 34.76 -16.71 -88.99
C ALA A 551 33.94 -17.66 -89.82
N GLY A 552 32.73 -18.10 -89.35
CA GLY A 552 31.81 -18.90 -90.08
C GLY A 552 31.32 -18.17 -91.34
N ALA A 553 30.98 -16.90 -91.20
CA ALA A 553 30.57 -16.09 -92.38
C ALA A 553 31.69 -15.90 -93.37
N VAL A 554 32.96 -15.67 -92.96
CA VAL A 554 34.13 -15.54 -93.81
C VAL A 554 34.38 -16.89 -94.57
N LEU A 555 34.25 -18.03 -93.87
CA LEU A 555 34.40 -19.34 -94.42
C LEU A 555 33.31 -19.58 -95.51
N GLN A 556 32.08 -19.16 -95.32
CA GLN A 556 31.02 -19.23 -96.34
C GLN A 556 31.27 -18.30 -97.53
N LEU A 557 31.81 -17.10 -97.29
CA LEU A 557 32.25 -16.19 -98.32
C LEU A 557 33.42 -16.79 -99.13
N ASP A 558 34.37 -17.48 -98.49
CA ASP A 558 35.44 -18.18 -99.18
C ASP A 558 34.92 -19.36 -100.03
N VAL A 559 33.88 -20.10 -99.57
CA VAL A 559 33.21 -21.12 -100.36
C VAL A 559 32.47 -20.49 -101.56
N CYS A 560 31.80 -19.38 -101.30
CA CYS A 560 31.13 -18.62 -102.35
C CYS A 560 32.18 -18.17 -103.46
N ARG A 561 33.29 -17.65 -103.02
CA ARG A 561 34.37 -17.19 -103.94
C ARG A 561 34.92 -18.41 -104.79
N ARG A 562 35.03 -19.61 -104.12
CA ARG A 562 35.46 -20.83 -104.89
C ARG A 562 34.40 -21.31 -105.86
N SER A 563 33.12 -21.22 -105.50
CA SER A 563 32.02 -21.57 -106.37
C SER A 563 31.95 -20.66 -107.58
N LEU A 564 32.17 -19.29 -107.31
CA LEU A 564 32.26 -18.36 -108.48
C LEU A 564 33.47 -18.62 -109.38
N ALA A 565 34.66 -18.98 -108.80
CA ALA A 565 35.85 -19.32 -109.61
C ALA A 565 35.61 -20.62 -110.47
N GLY A 566 34.70 -21.49 -110.07
CA GLY A 566 34.26 -22.68 -110.74
C GLY A 566 33.05 -22.54 -111.72
N SER A 567 32.61 -21.25 -111.96
CA SER A 567 31.47 -20.92 -112.80
C SER A 567 30.11 -21.46 -112.26
N ARG A 568 30.00 -21.78 -111.04
CA ARG A 568 28.73 -22.27 -110.35
C ARG A 568 28.01 -21.06 -109.65
N VAL A 569 27.36 -20.22 -110.46
CA VAL A 569 26.80 -18.98 -110.00
C VAL A 569 25.64 -19.16 -109.00
N THR A 570 24.84 -20.24 -109.24
CA THR A 570 23.67 -20.49 -108.34
C THR A 570 24.12 -20.96 -106.94
N GLU A 571 25.10 -21.84 -106.85
CA GLU A 571 25.67 -22.30 -105.53
C GLU A 571 26.40 -21.15 -104.78
N ALA A 572 27.00 -20.22 -105.47
CA ALA A 572 27.64 -19.03 -104.91
C ALA A 572 26.58 -18.08 -104.35
N GLY A 573 25.42 -17.92 -104.94
CA GLY A 573 24.27 -17.18 -104.51
C GLY A 573 23.75 -17.72 -103.15
N ASP A 574 23.55 -19.03 -103.11
CA ASP A 574 23.09 -19.73 -101.92
C ASP A 574 24.10 -19.56 -100.72
N GLN A 575 25.38 -19.71 -101.00
CA GLN A 575 26.43 -19.50 -99.95
C GLN A 575 26.55 -18.03 -99.50
N LEU A 576 26.32 -17.09 -100.35
CA LEU A 576 26.27 -15.65 -99.97
C LEU A 576 25.07 -15.36 -99.09
N ASP A 577 23.91 -15.95 -99.36
CA ASP A 577 22.73 -15.80 -98.58
C ASP A 577 22.87 -16.48 -97.19
N VAL A 578 23.56 -17.61 -97.11
CA VAL A 578 23.96 -18.24 -95.84
C VAL A 578 24.85 -17.33 -95.07
N ALA A 579 25.94 -16.79 -95.62
CA ALA A 579 26.85 -15.87 -94.98
C ALA A 579 26.08 -14.61 -94.49
N LYS A 580 25.20 -14.05 -95.24
CA LYS A 580 24.37 -12.90 -94.90
C LYS A 580 23.41 -13.18 -93.73
N ARG A 581 22.79 -14.37 -93.70
CA ARG A 581 21.99 -14.85 -92.57
C ARG A 581 22.87 -14.99 -91.33
N MET A 582 24.04 -15.57 -91.36
CA MET A 582 24.98 -15.70 -90.26
C MET A 582 25.34 -14.35 -89.62
N VAL A 583 25.73 -13.35 -90.47
CA VAL A 583 26.03 -12.00 -89.95
C VAL A 583 24.80 -11.32 -89.35
N LYS A 584 23.64 -11.48 -89.93
CA LYS A 584 22.37 -10.94 -89.37
C LYS A 584 22.10 -11.60 -88.02
N HIS A 585 22.23 -12.92 -87.85
CA HIS A 585 22.08 -13.61 -86.60
C HIS A 585 23.10 -13.13 -85.54
N ALA A 586 24.35 -13.07 -85.87
CA ALA A 586 25.40 -12.55 -84.96
C ALA A 586 25.08 -11.13 -84.47
N ALA A 587 24.57 -10.26 -85.31
CA ALA A 587 24.19 -8.87 -84.92
C ALA A 587 22.93 -8.82 -84.04
N ALA A 588 22.01 -9.77 -84.20
CA ALA A 588 20.80 -9.91 -83.34
C ALA A 588 21.18 -10.46 -81.96
N ASP A 589 22.02 -11.49 -81.87
CA ASP A 589 22.50 -12.09 -80.63
C ASP A 589 23.28 -11.09 -79.80
N LEU A 590 24.09 -10.25 -80.43
CA LEU A 590 24.83 -9.19 -79.72
C LEU A 590 23.88 -8.14 -79.14
N ARG A 591 22.87 -7.69 -79.91
CA ARG A 591 21.89 -6.75 -79.43
C ARG A 591 21.06 -7.31 -78.27
N SER A 592 20.64 -8.58 -78.39
CA SER A 592 19.93 -9.30 -77.29
C SER A 592 20.73 -9.43 -76.03
N SER A 593 22.04 -9.78 -76.14
CA SER A 593 22.96 -9.91 -74.97
C SER A 593 23.20 -8.57 -74.30
N VAL A 594 23.37 -7.48 -75.01
CA VAL A 594 23.51 -6.11 -74.53
C VAL A 594 22.24 -5.62 -73.81
N TRP A 595 21.07 -5.96 -74.41
CA TRP A 595 19.76 -5.61 -73.84
C TRP A 595 19.50 -6.33 -72.50
N ALA A 596 19.77 -7.64 -72.42
CA ALA A 596 19.63 -8.44 -71.20
C ALA A 596 20.50 -7.90 -70.04
N LEU A 597 21.74 -7.58 -70.34
CA LEU A 597 22.66 -6.93 -69.36
C LEU A 597 22.14 -5.60 -68.85
N ARG A 598 21.54 -4.79 -69.72
CA ARG A 598 21.04 -3.46 -69.36
C ARG A 598 19.75 -3.54 -68.53
N THR A 599 18.86 -4.53 -68.76
CA THR A 599 17.60 -4.72 -68.06
C THR A 599 17.81 -5.30 -66.68
N ALA A 600 18.77 -6.21 -66.51
CA ALA A 600 19.14 -6.77 -65.20
C ALA A 600 19.78 -5.77 -64.23
N LEU A 601 20.33 -4.66 -64.75
CA LEU A 601 21.03 -3.64 -63.97
C LEU A 601 20.14 -2.44 -63.57
N ALA A 602 18.89 -2.32 -64.10
CA ALA A 602 18.02 -1.21 -63.81
C ALA A 602 17.43 -1.23 -62.41
N ALA A 603 17.75 -0.24 -61.58
CA ALA A 603 17.29 -0.14 -60.20
C ALA A 603 15.80 0.24 -60.14
N GLY A 604 15.00 -0.47 -59.31
CA GLY A 604 13.64 -0.04 -58.89
C GLY A 604 12.45 -0.69 -59.60
N ARG A 605 12.65 -1.66 -60.51
CA ARG A 605 11.55 -2.31 -61.25
C ARG A 605 11.10 -3.63 -60.60
N SER A 606 9.78 -3.88 -60.60
CA SER A 606 9.26 -5.19 -60.10
C SER A 606 9.51 -6.29 -61.11
N PHE A 607 9.59 -7.56 -60.68
CA PHE A 607 9.73 -8.70 -61.54
C PHE A 607 8.60 -8.79 -62.60
N THR A 608 7.35 -8.53 -62.19
CA THR A 608 6.19 -8.54 -63.11
C THR A 608 6.28 -7.49 -64.18
N GLN A 609 6.85 -6.32 -63.87
CA GLN A 609 7.03 -5.25 -64.87
C GLN A 609 8.19 -5.59 -65.83
N SER A 610 9.29 -6.10 -65.29
CA SER A 610 10.42 -6.52 -66.13
C SER A 610 10.05 -7.68 -67.04
N LEU A 611 9.18 -8.60 -66.61
CA LEU A 611 8.72 -9.71 -67.42
C LEU A 611 7.75 -9.25 -68.52
N ARG A 612 6.87 -8.28 -68.27
CA ARG A 612 6.04 -7.67 -69.31
C ARG A 612 6.89 -7.01 -70.36
N GLU A 613 7.84 -6.18 -69.97
CA GLU A 613 8.75 -5.51 -70.92
C GLU A 613 9.56 -6.51 -71.74
N LEU A 614 9.94 -7.66 -71.14
CA LEU A 614 10.63 -8.72 -71.85
C LEU A 614 9.71 -9.37 -72.95
N VAL A 615 8.45 -9.69 -72.55
CA VAL A 615 7.49 -10.31 -73.52
C VAL A 615 7.09 -9.34 -74.60
N ASP A 616 6.84 -8.05 -74.22
CA ASP A 616 6.54 -7.00 -75.21
C ASP A 616 7.72 -6.82 -76.16
N HIS A 617 8.95 -6.83 -75.73
CA HIS A 617 10.14 -6.74 -76.52
C HIS A 617 10.26 -7.93 -77.49
N LEU A 618 10.00 -9.16 -76.99
CA LEU A 618 10.01 -10.38 -77.88
C LEU A 618 8.90 -10.38 -78.90
N ASN A 619 7.72 -9.80 -78.62
CA ASN A 619 6.65 -9.61 -79.57
C ASN A 619 6.92 -8.50 -80.63
N VAL A 620 7.50 -7.36 -80.18
CA VAL A 620 7.87 -6.23 -81.06
C VAL A 620 8.97 -6.62 -82.03
N GLU A 621 9.98 -7.40 -81.63
CA GLU A 621 11.07 -7.83 -82.53
C GLU A 621 10.55 -8.70 -83.66
N ARG A 622 9.37 -9.35 -83.45
CA ARG A 622 8.73 -10.16 -84.57
C ARG A 622 7.69 -9.37 -85.35
N SER A 623 7.03 -8.41 -84.80
CA SER A 623 6.08 -7.52 -85.50
C SER A 623 6.74 -6.77 -86.66
N VAL A 624 8.03 -6.49 -86.53
CA VAL A 624 8.89 -5.94 -87.63
C VAL A 624 9.03 -6.95 -88.78
N GLN A 625 8.74 -8.22 -88.61
CA GLN A 625 8.83 -9.32 -89.59
C GLN A 625 7.47 -9.73 -90.14
N GLU A 626 6.38 -8.93 -89.99
CA GLU A 626 5.01 -9.18 -90.38
C GLU A 626 4.38 -10.52 -89.92
N GLN A 627 4.82 -11.01 -88.70
CA GLN A 627 4.31 -12.18 -88.03
C GLN A 627 3.40 -11.84 -86.83
N PRO A 628 2.25 -12.58 -86.61
CA PRO A 628 1.34 -12.27 -85.52
C PRO A 628 1.98 -12.46 -84.10
N GLU A 629 1.48 -11.74 -83.13
CA GLU A 629 1.85 -11.93 -81.71
C GLU A 629 1.62 -13.40 -81.30
N ARG A 630 2.69 -14.05 -80.82
CA ARG A 630 2.66 -15.49 -80.45
C ARG A 630 2.90 -15.72 -78.99
N VAL A 631 3.40 -14.68 -78.24
CA VAL A 631 3.74 -14.82 -76.76
C VAL A 631 2.66 -14.13 -75.94
N ARG A 632 1.92 -14.91 -75.20
CA ARG A 632 0.89 -14.47 -74.26
C ARG A 632 1.45 -14.53 -72.77
N LEU A 633 1.15 -13.51 -71.98
CA LEU A 633 1.60 -13.44 -70.58
C LEU A 633 0.40 -13.39 -69.63
N GLN A 634 0.37 -14.30 -68.68
CA GLN A 634 -0.67 -14.35 -67.60
C GLN A 634 -0.07 -14.43 -66.26
N PHE A 635 -0.67 -13.66 -65.29
CA PHE A 635 -0.30 -13.70 -63.91
C PHE A 635 -1.48 -14.19 -63.09
N THR A 636 -1.19 -15.07 -62.07
CA THR A 636 -2.20 -15.57 -61.12
C THR A 636 -1.65 -15.50 -59.71
N GLY A 637 -2.51 -15.20 -58.73
CA GLY A 637 -2.12 -14.99 -57.35
C GLY A 637 -1.67 -13.56 -57.04
N ALA A 638 -1.49 -13.25 -55.78
CA ALA A 638 -1.01 -11.95 -55.29
C ALA A 638 0.52 -11.85 -55.45
N ALA A 639 0.98 -10.98 -56.34
CA ALA A 639 2.40 -10.75 -56.56
C ALA A 639 3.08 -10.15 -55.33
N PHE A 640 4.22 -10.68 -54.96
CA PHE A 640 5.08 -10.19 -53.88
C PHE A 640 6.49 -9.82 -54.41
N PRO A 641 7.23 -8.92 -53.70
CA PRO A 641 8.58 -8.55 -54.09
C PRO A 641 9.53 -9.75 -54.11
N LEU A 642 10.23 -9.92 -55.23
CA LEU A 642 11.29 -10.92 -55.35
C LEU A 642 12.66 -10.28 -55.19
N PRO A 643 13.59 -10.94 -54.48
CA PRO A 643 15.00 -10.51 -54.48
C PRO A 643 15.54 -10.34 -55.88
N ARG A 644 16.36 -9.31 -56.13
CA ARG A 644 16.89 -9.00 -57.47
C ARG A 644 17.57 -10.17 -58.16
N PHE A 645 18.30 -10.97 -57.38
CA PHE A 645 18.95 -12.17 -57.90
C PHE A 645 17.95 -13.23 -58.38
N VAL A 646 16.84 -13.45 -57.64
CA VAL A 646 15.78 -14.37 -58.03
C VAL A 646 15.05 -13.88 -59.28
N ALA A 647 14.66 -12.59 -59.27
CA ALA A 647 13.96 -11.98 -60.40
C ALA A 647 14.78 -12.02 -61.67
N GLY A 648 16.07 -11.66 -61.58
CA GLY A 648 16.99 -11.66 -62.72
C GLY A 648 17.16 -13.07 -63.35
N ASN A 649 17.37 -14.07 -62.48
CA ASN A 649 17.54 -15.45 -63.02
C ASN A 649 16.25 -16.01 -63.64
N LEU A 650 15.09 -15.73 -63.06
CA LEU A 650 13.78 -16.14 -63.65
C LEU A 650 13.52 -15.46 -64.98
N LEU A 651 13.85 -14.16 -65.11
CA LEU A 651 13.75 -13.46 -66.38
C LEU A 651 14.59 -14.11 -67.50
N LEU A 652 15.83 -14.48 -67.16
CA LEU A 652 16.72 -15.16 -68.08
C LEU A 652 16.20 -16.58 -68.48
N VAL A 653 15.59 -17.29 -67.53
CA VAL A 653 14.94 -18.57 -67.80
C VAL A 653 13.79 -18.42 -68.79
N VAL A 654 12.91 -17.42 -68.54
CA VAL A 654 11.80 -17.14 -69.50
C VAL A 654 12.31 -16.77 -70.88
N GLN A 655 13.28 -15.84 -70.91
CA GLN A 655 13.88 -15.40 -72.19
C GLN A 655 14.44 -16.57 -72.93
N GLU A 656 15.16 -17.49 -72.31
CA GLU A 656 15.73 -18.62 -72.92
C GLU A 656 14.65 -19.64 -73.44
N ALA A 657 13.66 -19.91 -72.58
CA ALA A 657 12.55 -20.81 -72.93
C ALA A 657 11.75 -20.29 -74.08
N VAL A 658 11.36 -18.98 -74.06
CA VAL A 658 10.63 -18.35 -75.20
C VAL A 658 11.49 -18.32 -76.43
N ARG A 659 12.78 -18.01 -76.36
CA ARG A 659 13.71 -18.04 -77.46
C ARG A 659 13.79 -19.42 -78.11
N ASN A 660 13.89 -20.48 -77.27
CA ASN A 660 13.91 -21.85 -77.72
C ASN A 660 12.62 -22.25 -78.49
N ALA A 661 11.46 -21.83 -77.97
CA ALA A 661 10.16 -22.04 -78.64
C ALA A 661 10.07 -21.32 -79.98
N LEU A 662 10.59 -20.10 -80.00
CA LEU A 662 10.56 -19.27 -81.26
C LEU A 662 11.52 -19.77 -82.30
N HIS A 663 12.71 -20.26 -81.96
CA HIS A 663 13.75 -20.62 -82.92
C HIS A 663 13.80 -22.13 -83.21
N HIS A 664 13.40 -23.00 -82.32
CA HIS A 664 13.60 -24.44 -82.46
C HIS A 664 12.30 -25.24 -82.52
N ALA A 665 11.16 -24.73 -81.96
CA ALA A 665 9.94 -25.48 -81.87
C ALA A 665 8.97 -25.25 -83.04
N GLU A 666 9.15 -24.23 -83.86
CA GLU A 666 8.21 -23.80 -84.90
C GLU A 666 6.82 -23.55 -84.36
N ALA A 667 6.74 -23.07 -83.08
CA ALA A 667 5.50 -22.91 -82.35
C ALA A 667 4.64 -21.82 -82.98
N THR A 668 3.31 -21.99 -82.88
CA THR A 668 2.35 -20.96 -83.34
C THR A 668 1.81 -20.13 -82.20
N ALA A 669 1.87 -20.63 -80.97
CA ALA A 669 1.50 -19.92 -79.76
C ALA A 669 2.46 -20.31 -78.61
N ILE A 670 2.83 -19.32 -77.82
CA ILE A 670 3.66 -19.50 -76.61
C ILE A 670 2.95 -18.81 -75.41
N ASP A 671 2.60 -19.60 -74.41
CA ASP A 671 1.96 -19.10 -73.16
C ASP A 671 2.97 -19.05 -72.06
N VAL A 672 3.18 -17.86 -71.49
CA VAL A 672 3.97 -17.61 -70.32
C VAL A 672 3.01 -17.34 -69.15
N ALA A 673 2.96 -18.25 -68.20
CA ALA A 673 2.11 -18.13 -67.01
C ALA A 673 2.99 -18.05 -65.76
N VAL A 674 2.70 -17.04 -64.90
CA VAL A 674 3.36 -16.87 -63.64
C VAL A 674 2.33 -16.99 -62.55
N ARG A 675 2.56 -17.88 -61.58
CA ARG A 675 1.73 -18.06 -60.42
C ARG A 675 2.52 -17.69 -59.16
N PHE A 676 1.92 -16.82 -58.38
CA PHE A 676 2.44 -16.43 -57.07
C PHE A 676 1.63 -17.09 -55.95
N ASP A 677 2.30 -17.80 -55.06
CA ASP A 677 1.75 -18.25 -53.78
C ASP A 677 2.34 -17.37 -52.67
N ALA A 678 1.56 -16.42 -52.20
CA ALA A 678 2.01 -15.47 -51.19
C ALA A 678 2.19 -16.14 -49.81
N VAL A 679 1.49 -17.23 -49.50
CA VAL A 679 1.57 -17.94 -48.21
C VAL A 679 2.85 -18.80 -48.18
N GLY A 680 3.08 -19.59 -49.22
CA GLY A 680 4.29 -20.41 -49.38
C GLY A 680 5.50 -19.63 -49.92
N ARG A 681 5.32 -18.31 -50.24
CA ARG A 681 6.35 -17.49 -50.92
C ARG A 681 6.98 -18.19 -52.10
N GLU A 682 6.18 -18.97 -52.84
CA GLU A 682 6.62 -19.67 -54.02
C GLU A 682 6.21 -18.92 -55.29
N VAL A 683 7.10 -18.83 -56.24
CA VAL A 683 6.80 -18.36 -57.61
C VAL A 683 7.04 -19.51 -58.58
N GLU A 684 6.00 -19.78 -59.35
CA GLU A 684 6.05 -20.75 -60.46
C GLU A 684 5.98 -19.98 -61.77
N VAL A 685 6.98 -20.16 -62.60
CA VAL A 685 7.00 -19.63 -63.96
C VAL A 685 6.88 -20.79 -64.92
N ARG A 686 5.87 -20.75 -65.78
CA ARG A 686 5.61 -21.78 -66.78
C ARG A 686 5.62 -21.19 -68.17
N VAL A 687 6.43 -21.72 -69.06
CA VAL A 687 6.46 -21.36 -70.47
C VAL A 687 6.06 -22.60 -71.25
N ARG A 688 4.96 -22.50 -72.05
CA ARG A 688 4.41 -23.57 -72.86
C ARG A 688 4.35 -23.15 -74.33
N ASP A 689 4.84 -23.97 -75.19
CA ASP A 689 4.68 -23.82 -76.65
C ASP A 689 3.85 -24.96 -77.18
N ASP A 690 3.24 -24.74 -78.36
CA ASP A 690 2.50 -25.72 -79.15
C ASP A 690 3.31 -26.29 -80.36
N GLY A 691 4.63 -26.19 -80.31
CA GLY A 691 5.55 -26.51 -81.33
C GLY A 691 5.79 -28.04 -81.52
N ARG A 692 6.78 -28.37 -82.28
CA ARG A 692 7.11 -29.77 -82.65
C ARG A 692 7.61 -30.63 -81.49
N GLY A 693 7.97 -30.04 -80.33
CA GLY A 693 8.55 -30.78 -79.21
C GLY A 693 9.84 -31.52 -79.53
N PHE A 694 10.33 -32.32 -78.65
CA PHE A 694 11.51 -33.16 -78.86
C PHE A 694 11.52 -34.36 -77.91
N GLU A 695 12.29 -35.39 -78.19
CA GLU A 695 12.43 -36.59 -77.33
C GLU A 695 13.37 -36.27 -76.22
N TRP A 696 12.86 -36.21 -74.95
CA TRP A 696 13.67 -35.99 -73.78
C TRP A 696 14.46 -37.24 -73.36
N GLY A 697 15.75 -37.23 -73.56
CA GLY A 697 16.63 -38.38 -73.18
C GLY A 697 17.52 -38.96 -74.20
N ARG A 698 17.26 -38.73 -75.51
CA ARG A 698 18.14 -39.24 -76.60
C ARG A 698 19.32 -38.32 -77.00
N GLN A 699 19.30 -37.08 -76.46
CA GLN A 699 20.34 -36.11 -76.78
C GLN A 699 21.28 -35.93 -75.57
N ARG A 700 22.05 -36.88 -75.22
CA ARG A 700 23.17 -36.77 -74.29
C ARG A 700 24.44 -36.47 -75.14
N GLY A 701 24.85 -35.16 -75.15
CA GLY A 701 26.12 -34.84 -75.69
C GLY A 701 26.30 -33.32 -75.84
N THR A 702 27.22 -32.78 -75.11
CA THR A 702 27.65 -31.36 -75.16
C THR A 702 28.24 -30.93 -76.49
N ALA A 703 28.35 -31.85 -77.41
CA ALA A 703 28.96 -31.65 -78.75
C ALA A 703 27.99 -31.06 -79.83
N GLN A 704 26.67 -30.88 -79.54
CA GLN A 704 25.68 -30.39 -80.46
C GLN A 704 24.88 -29.15 -80.02
N GLY A 705 25.45 -28.27 -79.24
CA GLY A 705 24.91 -26.90 -79.09
C GLY A 705 23.72 -26.70 -78.18
N HIS A 706 23.39 -27.59 -77.24
CA HIS A 706 22.28 -27.47 -76.32
C HIS A 706 22.60 -26.78 -74.98
N PHE A 707 23.38 -25.71 -75.02
CA PHE A 707 23.77 -24.94 -73.84
C PHE A 707 22.60 -24.21 -73.14
N GLY A 708 21.47 -23.95 -73.84
CA GLY A 708 20.33 -23.20 -73.27
C GLY A 708 19.56 -23.98 -72.20
N LEU A 709 19.31 -25.27 -72.41
CA LEU A 709 18.55 -26.13 -71.52
C LEU A 709 19.35 -26.35 -70.19
N GLN A 710 20.64 -26.58 -70.31
CA GLN A 710 21.56 -26.78 -69.20
C GLN A 710 21.69 -25.45 -68.38
N GLY A 711 21.83 -24.31 -69.09
CA GLY A 711 21.91 -22.99 -68.39
C GLY A 711 20.64 -22.60 -67.64
N MET A 712 19.45 -22.97 -68.17
CA MET A 712 18.18 -22.80 -67.50
C MET A 712 18.12 -23.65 -66.19
N LYS A 713 18.56 -24.90 -66.26
CA LYS A 713 18.59 -25.82 -65.12
C LYS A 713 19.53 -25.29 -63.99
N GLU A 714 20.75 -24.93 -64.35
CA GLU A 714 21.74 -24.37 -63.44
C GLU A 714 21.27 -23.06 -62.76
N ARG A 715 20.60 -22.18 -63.50
CA ARG A 715 20.04 -20.93 -62.96
C ARG A 715 18.94 -21.22 -61.92
N VAL A 716 18.02 -22.17 -62.21
CA VAL A 716 16.96 -22.50 -61.26
C VAL A 716 17.51 -23.26 -60.07
N GLU A 717 18.46 -24.14 -60.22
CA GLU A 717 19.13 -24.84 -59.13
C GLU A 717 19.94 -23.87 -58.22
N SER A 718 20.57 -22.86 -58.80
CA SER A 718 21.24 -21.81 -58.06
C SER A 718 20.31 -21.00 -57.12
N LEU A 719 19.01 -20.98 -57.50
CA LEU A 719 17.93 -20.40 -56.67
C LEU A 719 17.34 -21.40 -55.67
N ARG A 720 17.94 -22.60 -55.52
CA ARG A 720 17.37 -23.72 -54.77
C ARG A 720 15.96 -24.10 -55.25
N GLY A 721 15.64 -23.81 -56.50
CA GLY A 721 14.37 -24.11 -57.17
C GLY A 721 14.43 -25.44 -57.93
N ARG A 722 13.30 -25.77 -58.53
CA ARG A 722 13.15 -26.96 -59.39
C ARG A 722 12.71 -26.59 -60.80
N LEU A 723 13.48 -26.98 -61.78
CA LEU A 723 13.09 -26.90 -63.16
C LEU A 723 12.54 -28.25 -63.67
N THR A 724 11.39 -28.24 -64.33
CA THR A 724 10.83 -29.38 -64.98
C THR A 724 10.55 -29.04 -66.46
N ILE A 725 10.90 -29.93 -67.35
CA ILE A 725 10.66 -29.78 -68.78
C ILE A 725 9.85 -31.02 -69.23
N ASP A 726 8.66 -30.72 -69.72
CA ASP A 726 7.73 -31.75 -70.27
C ASP A 726 7.61 -31.54 -71.81
N THR A 727 8.04 -32.48 -72.57
CA THR A 727 8.09 -32.40 -74.05
C THR A 727 8.04 -33.79 -74.67
N ALA A 728 7.32 -33.88 -75.81
CA ALA A 728 7.29 -35.03 -76.64
C ALA A 728 7.12 -34.64 -78.08
N PRO A 729 7.64 -35.41 -79.04
CA PRO A 729 7.46 -35.14 -80.52
C PRO A 729 6.00 -34.91 -80.88
N GLY A 730 5.70 -33.75 -81.50
CA GLY A 730 4.36 -33.34 -81.94
C GLY A 730 3.45 -32.79 -80.84
N ARG A 731 3.95 -32.60 -79.54
CA ARG A 731 3.13 -32.16 -78.44
C ARG A 731 3.58 -30.83 -77.82
N GLY A 732 4.53 -30.14 -78.44
CA GLY A 732 5.13 -28.89 -77.89
C GLY A 732 6.03 -29.16 -76.68
N THR A 733 6.43 -28.09 -76.05
CA THR A 733 7.27 -28.12 -74.83
C THR A 733 6.67 -27.27 -73.75
N THR A 734 6.78 -27.76 -72.46
CA THR A 734 6.40 -27.00 -71.34
C THR A 734 7.61 -26.94 -70.34
N VAL A 735 8.12 -25.77 -70.08
CA VAL A 735 9.19 -25.47 -69.12
C VAL A 735 8.56 -24.86 -67.90
N THR A 736 8.73 -25.50 -66.73
CA THR A 736 8.21 -25.00 -65.50
C THR A 736 9.36 -24.82 -64.46
N ALA A 737 9.54 -23.62 -63.98
CA ALA A 737 10.49 -23.27 -62.94
C ALA A 737 9.72 -22.90 -61.67
N ARG A 738 10.04 -23.55 -60.55
CA ARG A 738 9.46 -23.24 -59.24
C ARG A 738 10.58 -22.82 -58.28
N VAL A 739 10.40 -21.70 -57.61
CA VAL A 739 11.37 -21.13 -56.69
C VAL A 739 10.68 -20.60 -55.48
N THR A 740 11.15 -20.97 -54.27
CA THR A 740 10.71 -20.37 -53.02
C THR A 740 11.60 -19.13 -52.75
N ALA A 741 10.98 -17.97 -52.72
CA ALA A 741 11.73 -16.71 -52.53
C ALA A 741 11.87 -16.41 -51.03
N PRO A 742 13.09 -16.19 -50.51
CA PRO A 742 13.31 -15.74 -49.15
C PRO A 742 12.64 -14.39 -48.90
N PRO A 743 12.26 -14.03 -47.63
CA PRO A 743 11.76 -12.70 -47.31
C PRO A 743 12.75 -11.62 -47.78
N HIS A 744 12.24 -10.50 -48.26
CA HIS A 744 13.08 -9.42 -48.83
C HIS A 744 14.13 -8.90 -47.86
N ASP A 745 13.84 -9.01 -46.52
CA ASP A 745 14.72 -8.50 -45.42
C ASP A 745 15.76 -9.52 -44.94
N ALA A 746 15.60 -10.81 -45.27
CA ALA A 746 16.50 -11.87 -44.78
C ALA A 746 17.89 -11.86 -45.49
N ILE A 747 18.06 -11.11 -46.56
CA ILE A 747 19.34 -11.05 -47.30
C ILE A 747 20.24 -9.93 -46.74
N ALA A 748 19.68 -8.95 -45.99
CA ALA A 748 20.47 -7.90 -45.33
C ALA A 748 21.05 -8.36 -43.97
N GLU A 749 20.30 -9.24 -43.22
CA GLU A 749 20.71 -9.70 -41.90
C GLU A 749 21.69 -10.88 -41.92
N ASP A 750 21.66 -11.73 -42.92
CA ASP A 750 22.61 -12.87 -43.02
C ASP A 750 24.07 -12.46 -43.35
N ARG A 751 24.28 -11.16 -43.64
CA ARG A 751 25.65 -10.60 -43.76
C ARG A 751 26.15 -9.93 -42.49
N GLU A 752 25.24 -9.52 -41.56
CA GLU A 752 25.63 -8.98 -40.23
C GLU A 752 25.61 -10.06 -39.14
N ALA A 753 24.79 -11.12 -39.26
CA ALA A 753 24.69 -12.21 -38.29
C ALA A 753 25.80 -13.30 -38.45
N GLY A 754 26.55 -13.25 -39.50
CA GLY A 754 27.63 -14.21 -39.74
C GLY A 754 28.93 -13.86 -39.00
N ASP A 755 29.04 -12.58 -38.59
CA ASP A 755 30.27 -12.10 -37.90
C ASP A 755 30.10 -11.98 -36.38
N ASP A 756 28.85 -11.88 -35.85
CA ASP A 756 28.58 -11.80 -34.41
C ASP A 756 28.33 -13.16 -33.72
N ARG A 757 28.15 -14.26 -34.47
CA ARG A 757 28.02 -15.59 -33.89
C ARG A 757 29.32 -16.30 -33.57
N ALA A 758 30.41 -15.81 -34.06
CA ALA A 758 31.74 -16.35 -33.74
C ALA A 758 32.27 -15.86 -32.40
N ASP A 759 31.77 -14.69 -31.89
CA ASP A 759 32.23 -14.12 -30.61
C ASP A 759 31.26 -14.38 -29.44
N ALA A 760 30.01 -14.81 -29.67
CA ALA A 760 29.05 -15.08 -28.61
C ALA A 760 29.11 -16.50 -28.03
N ASP A 761 29.67 -17.46 -28.76
CA ASP A 761 29.81 -18.85 -28.29
C ASP A 761 31.05 -19.08 -27.38
N GLY A 762 31.94 -18.11 -27.32
CA GLY A 762 33.09 -18.11 -26.40
C GLY A 762 32.77 -17.57 -24.98
N ALA A 763 31.71 -16.73 -24.81
CA ALA A 763 31.40 -16.09 -23.53
C ALA A 763 30.32 -16.87 -22.72
N VAL A 764 29.57 -17.78 -23.32
CA VAL A 764 28.51 -18.56 -22.63
C VAL A 764 29.01 -19.87 -22.05
N ARG A 765 30.23 -20.30 -22.38
CA ARG A 765 30.82 -21.55 -21.84
C ARG A 765 31.61 -21.39 -20.52
N VAL A 766 31.87 -20.15 -20.04
CA VAL A 766 32.58 -19.92 -18.78
C VAL A 766 31.64 -19.63 -17.60
N ALA A 767 30.33 -19.41 -17.83
CA ALA A 767 29.37 -19.06 -16.79
C ALA A 767 28.43 -20.25 -16.38
N ARG A 768 28.70 -21.47 -16.78
CA ARG A 768 27.78 -22.60 -16.55
C ARG A 768 28.27 -23.69 -15.60
N ASP A 769 29.49 -23.58 -15.10
CA ASP A 769 30.08 -24.61 -14.24
C ASP A 769 30.19 -24.28 -12.74
N ASP A 770 29.68 -23.12 -12.25
CA ASP A 770 29.79 -22.74 -10.83
C ASP A 770 28.46 -22.60 -10.06
N PHE A 771 27.32 -23.12 -10.55
CA PHE A 771 26.08 -23.16 -9.77
C PHE A 771 25.34 -24.50 -9.93
N ALA A 772 25.92 -25.55 -9.37
CA ALA A 772 25.23 -26.80 -9.06
C ALA A 772 25.38 -27.10 -7.57
N GLY A 773 24.61 -26.41 -6.74
CA GLY A 773 24.42 -26.69 -5.33
C GLY A 773 22.96 -26.46 -5.00
N GLY A 774 22.19 -27.58 -4.90
CA GLY A 774 20.75 -27.56 -4.75
C GLY A 774 20.23 -26.85 -3.51
N ILE A 775 19.14 -26.15 -3.67
CA ILE A 775 18.16 -25.89 -2.60
C ILE A 775 16.80 -26.28 -3.16
N GLU A 776 16.23 -27.30 -2.53
CA GLU A 776 14.87 -27.79 -2.80
C GLU A 776 13.83 -26.70 -2.51
N ALA A 777 12.95 -26.52 -3.46
CA ALA A 777 11.75 -25.69 -3.34
C ALA A 777 10.69 -26.42 -2.49
N ARG A 778 10.77 -26.25 -1.17
CA ARG A 778 9.68 -26.54 -0.21
C ARG A 778 9.93 -25.75 1.07
N ASP A 779 9.48 -24.48 1.13
CA ASP A 779 9.16 -23.74 2.36
C ASP A 779 8.96 -22.23 2.13
N LEU A 780 8.15 -21.85 1.13
CA LEU A 780 7.78 -20.44 0.89
C LEU A 780 6.26 -20.15 0.91
N ASP A 781 5.47 -21.02 1.51
CA ASP A 781 4.00 -20.83 1.58
C ASP A 781 3.43 -20.54 2.99
N ARG A 782 4.24 -20.02 3.90
CA ARG A 782 3.78 -19.79 5.30
C ARG A 782 4.00 -18.40 5.89
N VAL A 783 4.19 -17.36 5.14
CA VAL A 783 4.26 -16.01 5.75
C VAL A 783 3.66 -14.96 4.83
N PHE A 784 2.38 -14.97 4.51
CA PHE A 784 1.59 -13.76 4.22
C PHE A 784 0.15 -14.15 3.88
N PRO A 785 -0.86 -13.79 4.68
CA PRO A 785 -2.25 -13.93 4.28
C PRO A 785 -2.63 -12.82 3.30
N ARG A 786 -3.21 -13.21 2.18
CA ARG A 786 -3.80 -12.31 1.19
C ARG A 786 -5.01 -11.60 1.80
N GLY A 787 -4.92 -10.30 1.93
CA GLY A 787 -6.06 -9.44 2.22
C GLY A 787 -6.82 -9.11 0.94
N ASP A 788 -8.10 -9.32 1.03
CA ASP A 788 -9.13 -9.09 0.02
C ASP A 788 -9.26 -7.59 -0.29
N SER A 789 -9.13 -7.23 -1.56
CA SER A 789 -9.27 -5.86 -2.03
C SER A 789 -10.66 -5.66 -2.64
N THR A 790 -11.59 -5.11 -1.88
CA THR A 790 -12.80 -4.51 -2.43
C THR A 790 -12.56 -3.04 -2.81
N ARG A 791 -12.81 -2.76 -4.07
CA ARG A 791 -12.81 -1.45 -4.72
C ARG A 791 -13.76 -0.47 -4.05
N HIS A 792 -13.29 0.73 -3.76
CA HIS A 792 -14.16 1.92 -3.81
C HIS A 792 -13.37 3.09 -4.42
N GLY A 793 -13.90 3.54 -5.54
CA GLY A 793 -13.41 4.69 -6.26
C GLY A 793 -13.72 6.00 -5.50
N VAL A 794 -12.75 6.88 -5.45
CA VAL A 794 -12.96 8.28 -5.06
C VAL A 794 -12.48 9.17 -6.19
N ARG A 795 -13.43 9.93 -6.73
CA ARG A 795 -13.24 11.05 -7.66
C ARG A 795 -12.30 12.09 -7.05
N ARG A 796 -11.36 12.53 -7.85
CA ARG A 796 -10.66 13.80 -7.64
C ARG A 796 -11.57 14.92 -8.13
N GLU A 797 -11.83 15.89 -7.27
CA GLU A 797 -12.14 17.25 -7.67
C GLU A 797 -11.01 18.17 -7.23
N SER A 798 -10.48 18.86 -8.22
CA SER A 798 -9.57 19.98 -8.12
C SER A 798 -10.34 21.23 -7.69
N GLY A 799 -9.75 22.05 -6.86
CA GLY A 799 -10.28 23.35 -6.47
C GLY A 799 -9.22 24.17 -5.77
N GLU A 800 -8.70 25.13 -6.51
CA GLU A 800 -7.87 26.25 -6.04
C GLU A 800 -8.46 27.00 -4.84
N LYS A 801 -7.71 27.28 -3.84
CA LYS A 801 -7.20 28.59 -3.37
C LYS A 801 -6.33 28.40 -2.14
#